data_b7ae637a226ae1c2ba718fac74dd8f9d
#
_entry.id   b7ae637a226ae1c2ba718fac74dd8f9d
#
_cell.length_a   1.000
_cell.length_b   1.000
_cell.length_c   1.000
_cell.angle_alpha   90.00
_cell.angle_beta   90.00
_cell.angle_gamma   90.00
#
_symmetry.space_group_name_H-M   'P 1'
#
loop_
_entity.id
_entity.type
_entity.pdbx_description
1 polymer ?
#
loop_
_entity_poly.entity_id
_entity_poly.type
_entity_poly.pdbx_seq_one_letter_code
_entity_poly.pdbx_strand_id
1 'polypeptide(L)'
;MACRIAKLPPGRSSGIELWSESIAIFSLARRQGAAVGSLRMEARELVDSLPPHLAERCRWMESPRGPGDLMRSGIVVYWSHHALRTAENPALDTARWIAATRNVPLLVYQGLSERYHDASDRHHRFLLEGAADLQRQCRDLGLAYRFHLERPGHRQQVLVEMMRNASVLVTDDFPLAPTRSWVERLRRLTSLPILLVDASCVLPMTRVTKAYTRAFAYRDAFWKEYQRRIPMPWPSLDLPAAIHPENLPIEEIEVDSAKFSQWIAECEIDHSVGPVLETRGGSGAAEERWESFLRAGIDQYAARRNDCAVAGVSRMSPYLHYGMIAPMRMARDADARGAEKYLEELLIWRELAYAFCYHTEEVDDLSAIPEWARKTLMEHQRDARESIHAWESLARGGSGDRLWDLAQCSLLRHGELHNNLRMTWGKAMLQWTRSPEEALRMMVDLNHRYALDGRDPASYGGILWCLGQFDRPFEPPQPILGTVRPRPTDEHARRVDLKRLERHVKRPAGARRWRVAVVGAGLAGLHAARILSDHGHEVELFDKGRGPGGRVATRRIEEALQFDHGAQYFTIRDRRLVRLLQSWHQMGVVAPWEGKIVSIQTDGTVTPTEPMQRWVAVPRMSQLGRHLAEGLQLHAQTPISQVVAQDDMQSMLIDGKGDRHGPFDAVLLNLPPRQIGPLLKQPCQWLGMLEQTQLLPCLAAMVAFAEPFETGWDGAFVQEHPVRWVARDSSKVGRPKKLDCWVLHADANWSIDHLEEDPDQSARQLLRYWNDRLGGGVPEPIFVQGHRWRYSIPSPSLDCQSLWDPARGWGACGDWCASGRMEGALLSGMALAGRVLNHLHDPSLRPTPPPQQALLPLQ
;
A
#
# COMPACT_ATOMS: atom_id res chain seq x y z
N MET A 1 26.39 -12.68 0.78
CA MET A 1 26.81 -14.09 0.73
C MET A 1 26.35 -14.66 -0.60
N ALA A 2 27.30 -15.06 -1.42
CA ALA A 2 27.15 -15.31 -2.85
C ALA A 2 26.19 -16.46 -3.18
N CYS A 3 25.31 -16.24 -4.14
CA CYS A 3 24.44 -17.24 -4.72
C CYS A 3 25.25 -18.09 -5.71
N ARG A 4 25.36 -19.38 -5.47
CA ARG A 4 26.05 -20.36 -6.34
C ARG A 4 25.14 -20.72 -7.51
N ILE A 5 25.68 -20.53 -8.72
CA ILE A 5 25.13 -21.03 -9.97
C ILE A 5 25.36 -22.53 -10.03
N ALA A 6 24.31 -23.32 -10.21
CA ALA A 6 24.37 -24.76 -10.45
C ALA A 6 24.74 -25.03 -11.91
N LYS A 7 25.77 -25.85 -12.13
CA LYS A 7 26.22 -26.38 -13.44
C LYS A 7 25.34 -27.54 -13.89
N LEU A 8 24.90 -27.51 -15.14
CA LEU A 8 24.37 -28.68 -15.86
C LEU A 8 25.49 -29.47 -16.54
N PRO A 9 25.37 -30.77 -16.74
CA PRO A 9 26.44 -31.65 -17.27
C PRO A 9 26.53 -31.62 -18.80
N PRO A 10 27.68 -32.01 -19.39
CA PRO A 10 27.92 -31.95 -20.83
C PRO A 10 27.49 -33.24 -21.52
N GLY A 11 26.90 -33.09 -22.71
CA GLY A 11 26.54 -34.24 -23.55
C GLY A 11 26.49 -33.93 -25.05
N ARG A 12 27.59 -34.23 -25.74
CA ARG A 12 27.80 -34.65 -27.16
C ARG A 12 27.62 -33.64 -28.31
N SER A 13 28.74 -33.45 -28.90
CA SER A 13 29.22 -32.99 -30.21
C SER A 13 28.33 -33.28 -31.45
N SER A 14 28.10 -32.28 -32.28
CA SER A 14 28.25 -32.35 -33.73
C SER A 14 28.64 -30.96 -34.26
N GLY A 15 29.90 -30.77 -34.59
CA GLY A 15 30.39 -29.61 -35.31
C GLY A 15 30.13 -29.80 -36.79
N ILE A 16 30.10 -28.65 -37.53
CA ILE A 16 29.95 -28.42 -38.97
C ILE A 16 28.54 -27.85 -39.31
N GLU A 17 28.23 -26.68 -38.77
CA GLU A 17 27.21 -25.79 -39.38
C GLU A 17 27.33 -24.31 -38.93
N LEU A 18 28.40 -23.95 -38.22
CA LEU A 18 28.56 -22.61 -37.59
C LEU A 18 29.32 -21.59 -38.50
N TRP A 19 29.63 -21.91 -39.77
CA TRP A 19 30.34 -20.97 -40.65
C TRP A 19 29.49 -20.31 -41.70
N SER A 20 28.24 -20.73 -41.95
CA SER A 20 27.29 -20.05 -42.85
C SER A 20 26.44 -18.97 -42.24
N GLU A 21 26.18 -19.03 -40.93
CA GLU A 21 25.38 -18.03 -40.22
C GLU A 21 26.16 -16.74 -39.90
N SER A 22 27.48 -16.81 -39.73
CA SER A 22 28.29 -15.61 -39.43
C SER A 22 28.37 -14.59 -40.56
N ILE A 23 28.22 -15.01 -41.80
CA ILE A 23 28.23 -14.11 -42.99
C ILE A 23 26.86 -13.47 -43.16
N ALA A 24 25.77 -14.15 -42.82
CA ALA A 24 24.41 -13.60 -42.84
C ALA A 24 24.20 -12.55 -41.73
N ILE A 25 24.79 -12.75 -40.54
CA ILE A 25 24.71 -11.80 -39.41
C ILE A 25 25.49 -10.50 -39.74
N PHE A 26 26.65 -10.57 -40.43
CA PHE A 26 27.39 -9.39 -40.83
C PHE A 26 26.71 -8.60 -41.96
N SER A 27 25.95 -9.24 -42.85
CA SER A 27 25.15 -8.57 -43.87
C SER A 27 23.88 -7.95 -43.36
N LEU A 28 23.25 -8.58 -42.33
CA LEU A 28 22.09 -8.03 -41.59
C LEU A 28 22.52 -6.82 -40.77
N ALA A 29 23.66 -6.88 -40.08
CA ALA A 29 24.18 -5.77 -39.28
C ALA A 29 24.51 -4.52 -40.11
N ARG A 30 25.00 -4.68 -41.38
CA ARG A 30 25.18 -3.54 -42.27
C ARG A 30 23.87 -2.97 -42.82
N ARG A 31 22.85 -3.79 -43.06
CA ARG A 31 21.50 -3.29 -43.45
C ARG A 31 20.78 -2.67 -42.27
N GLN A 32 20.97 -3.21 -41.05
CA GLN A 32 20.43 -2.61 -39.83
C GLN A 32 21.14 -1.29 -39.49
N GLY A 33 22.45 -1.15 -39.71
CA GLY A 33 23.18 0.09 -39.49
C GLY A 33 22.73 1.25 -40.39
N ALA A 34 22.41 0.96 -41.65
CA ALA A 34 21.86 1.94 -42.59
C ALA A 34 20.41 2.31 -42.26
N ALA A 35 19.58 1.30 -41.84
CA ALA A 35 18.20 1.52 -41.38
C ALA A 35 18.15 2.30 -40.04
N VAL A 36 19.07 2.00 -39.12
CA VAL A 36 19.22 2.74 -37.87
C VAL A 36 19.62 4.20 -38.11
N GLY A 37 20.49 4.46 -39.08
CA GLY A 37 20.89 5.82 -39.44
C GLY A 37 19.73 6.63 -40.04
N SER A 38 18.95 6.02 -40.93
CA SER A 38 17.77 6.64 -41.57
C SER A 38 16.67 6.94 -40.56
N LEU A 39 16.36 6.01 -39.67
CA LEU A 39 15.34 6.17 -38.64
C LEU A 39 15.75 7.14 -37.52
N ARG A 40 17.02 7.26 -37.21
CA ARG A 40 17.53 8.34 -36.34
C ARG A 40 17.37 9.72 -36.98
N MET A 41 17.52 9.85 -38.28
CA MET A 41 17.22 11.10 -38.98
C MET A 41 15.71 11.42 -38.90
N GLU A 42 14.84 10.49 -39.22
CA GLU A 42 13.37 10.68 -39.17
C GLU A 42 12.85 11.00 -37.78
N ALA A 43 13.37 10.35 -36.73
CA ALA A 43 13.02 10.65 -35.35
C ALA A 43 13.43 12.06 -34.91
N ARG A 44 14.60 12.48 -35.34
CA ARG A 44 15.11 13.83 -35.13
C ARG A 44 14.29 14.88 -35.90
N GLU A 45 13.99 14.62 -37.15
CA GLU A 45 13.16 15.47 -38.01
C GLU A 45 11.77 15.68 -37.40
N LEU A 46 11.15 14.65 -36.82
CA LEU A 46 9.85 14.78 -36.19
C LEU A 46 9.91 15.69 -34.95
N VAL A 47 10.94 15.56 -34.08
CA VAL A 47 11.10 16.44 -32.92
C VAL A 47 11.48 17.86 -33.38
N ASP A 48 12.31 18.01 -34.39
CA ASP A 48 12.70 19.31 -34.95
C ASP A 48 11.51 20.04 -35.62
N SER A 49 10.46 19.29 -36.04
CA SER A 49 9.21 19.86 -36.57
C SER A 49 8.25 20.39 -35.50
N LEU A 50 8.45 19.98 -34.22
CA LEU A 50 7.61 20.45 -33.12
C LEU A 50 7.84 21.95 -32.83
N PRO A 51 6.83 22.68 -32.33
CA PRO A 51 7.04 24.00 -31.76
C PRO A 51 8.17 23.98 -30.74
N PRO A 52 9.06 24.99 -30.71
CA PRO A 52 10.27 25.01 -29.88
C PRO A 52 10.01 24.71 -28.38
N HIS A 53 8.91 25.22 -27.83
CA HIS A 53 8.52 25.00 -26.42
C HIS A 53 8.10 23.55 -26.12
N LEU A 54 7.74 22.74 -27.12
CA LEU A 54 7.48 21.32 -27.02
C LEU A 54 8.75 20.51 -27.29
N ALA A 55 9.47 20.84 -28.36
CA ALA A 55 10.68 20.15 -28.80
C ALA A 55 11.72 20.04 -27.67
N GLU A 56 11.95 21.15 -26.94
CA GLU A 56 12.91 21.18 -25.84
C GLU A 56 12.59 20.26 -24.66
N ARG A 57 11.35 19.73 -24.55
CA ARG A 57 10.88 18.85 -23.50
C ARG A 57 10.89 17.38 -23.89
N CYS A 58 11.18 17.09 -25.16
CA CYS A 58 11.06 15.76 -25.75
C CYS A 58 12.40 15.02 -25.78
N ARG A 59 12.35 13.72 -25.52
CA ARG A 59 13.44 12.81 -25.79
C ARG A 59 12.93 11.45 -26.25
N TRP A 60 13.61 10.86 -27.25
CA TRP A 60 13.30 9.50 -27.70
C TRP A 60 13.87 8.46 -26.75
N MET A 61 13.10 7.38 -26.55
CA MET A 61 13.59 6.19 -25.87
C MET A 61 13.94 5.13 -26.91
N GLU A 62 15.22 4.77 -27.01
CA GLU A 62 15.70 3.74 -27.93
C GLU A 62 15.25 2.34 -27.48
N SER A 63 14.63 1.57 -28.39
CA SER A 63 14.25 0.18 -28.13
C SER A 63 15.41 -0.79 -28.40
N PRO A 64 15.69 -1.78 -27.52
CA PRO A 64 16.67 -2.83 -27.80
C PRO A 64 16.22 -3.79 -28.91
N ARG A 65 14.95 -3.74 -29.33
CA ARG A 65 14.40 -4.52 -30.47
C ARG A 65 14.64 -3.88 -31.82
N GLY A 66 15.40 -2.80 -31.87
CA GLY A 66 15.70 -2.01 -33.05
C GLY A 66 14.84 -0.75 -33.15
N PRO A 67 15.18 0.12 -34.13
CA PRO A 67 14.43 1.34 -34.37
C PRO A 67 13.05 0.98 -34.87
N GLY A 68 12.04 1.63 -34.25
CA GLY A 68 10.67 1.54 -34.72
C GLY A 68 10.48 2.29 -36.04
N ASP A 69 9.50 1.89 -36.81
CA ASP A 69 9.08 2.58 -38.01
C ASP A 69 8.15 3.75 -37.64
N LEU A 70 8.67 4.97 -37.67
CA LEU A 70 7.92 6.19 -37.43
C LEU A 70 6.91 6.49 -38.55
N MET A 71 7.12 5.94 -39.74
CA MET A 71 6.21 6.13 -40.90
C MET A 71 5.07 5.11 -40.92
N ARG A 72 5.07 4.15 -39.99
CA ARG A 72 3.99 3.17 -39.84
C ARG A 72 2.66 3.89 -39.72
N SER A 73 1.68 3.46 -40.48
CA SER A 73 0.29 3.87 -40.29
C SER A 73 -0.24 3.35 -38.94
N GLY A 74 -1.02 4.17 -38.27
CA GLY A 74 -1.60 3.79 -36.97
C GLY A 74 -1.94 5.00 -36.12
N ILE A 75 -2.48 4.75 -34.94
CA ILE A 75 -2.89 5.81 -34.02
C ILE A 75 -1.70 6.39 -33.25
N VAL A 76 -1.79 7.66 -32.86
CA VAL A 76 -0.95 8.24 -31.81
C VAL A 76 -1.60 7.90 -30.46
N VAL A 77 -0.84 7.28 -29.57
CA VAL A 77 -1.29 7.01 -28.20
C VAL A 77 -0.57 7.95 -27.25
N TYR A 78 -1.31 8.76 -26.50
CA TYR A 78 -0.79 9.46 -25.34
C TYR A 78 -1.13 8.69 -24.08
N TRP A 79 -0.12 8.10 -23.44
CA TRP A 79 -0.26 7.45 -22.14
C TRP A 79 0.01 8.47 -21.03
N SER A 80 -1.09 8.96 -20.43
CA SER A 80 -1.07 9.95 -19.33
C SER A 80 -0.95 9.27 -17.97
N HIS A 81 0.02 9.69 -17.15
CA HIS A 81 0.20 9.17 -15.80
C HIS A 81 0.70 10.21 -14.78
N HIS A 82 1.48 11.25 -15.19
CA HIS A 82 1.97 12.34 -14.33
C HIS A 82 1.66 13.72 -14.89
N ALA A 83 0.74 13.80 -15.86
CA ALA A 83 0.17 15.05 -16.35
C ALA A 83 -1.34 14.87 -16.56
N LEU A 84 -2.05 14.60 -15.44
CA LEU A 84 -3.50 14.33 -15.44
C LEU A 84 -4.31 15.62 -15.55
N ARG A 85 -4.07 16.35 -16.67
CA ARG A 85 -4.73 17.60 -17.04
C ARG A 85 -4.69 17.77 -18.56
N THR A 86 -5.54 18.63 -19.08
CA THR A 86 -5.48 19.04 -20.50
C THR A 86 -4.84 20.40 -20.69
N ALA A 87 -4.97 21.31 -19.72
CA ALA A 87 -4.43 22.67 -19.79
C ALA A 87 -2.90 22.68 -19.56
N GLU A 88 -2.17 23.44 -20.41
CA GLU A 88 -0.71 23.56 -20.32
C GLU A 88 0.00 22.20 -20.16
N ASN A 89 -0.41 21.22 -20.97
CA ASN A 89 0.13 19.86 -20.92
C ASN A 89 1.05 19.61 -22.12
N PRO A 90 2.39 19.70 -21.96
CA PRO A 90 3.35 19.51 -23.04
C PRO A 90 3.24 18.16 -23.73
N ALA A 91 2.93 17.09 -22.99
CA ALA A 91 2.86 15.73 -23.54
C ALA A 91 1.59 15.54 -24.39
N LEU A 92 0.44 16.02 -23.90
CA LEU A 92 -0.79 16.03 -24.69
C LEU A 92 -0.66 16.90 -25.94
N ASP A 93 -0.09 18.10 -25.81
CA ASP A 93 0.10 19.02 -26.93
C ASP A 93 1.05 18.44 -27.98
N THR A 94 2.12 17.76 -27.56
CA THR A 94 3.03 17.02 -28.45
C THR A 94 2.27 15.90 -29.19
N ALA A 95 1.45 15.12 -28.48
CA ALA A 95 0.67 14.05 -29.08
C ALA A 95 -0.37 14.60 -30.09
N ARG A 96 -1.05 15.70 -29.75
CA ARG A 96 -1.99 16.41 -30.65
C ARG A 96 -1.29 16.93 -31.91
N TRP A 97 -0.12 17.56 -31.73
CA TRP A 97 0.69 18.06 -32.87
C TRP A 97 1.08 16.93 -33.81
N ILE A 98 1.61 15.82 -33.28
CA ILE A 98 2.01 14.66 -34.09
C ILE A 98 0.80 14.07 -34.83
N ALA A 99 -0.32 13.87 -34.17
CA ALA A 99 -1.54 13.32 -34.74
C ALA A 99 -2.08 14.21 -35.87
N ALA A 100 -2.16 15.53 -35.65
CA ALA A 100 -2.61 16.52 -36.63
C ALA A 100 -1.70 16.60 -37.84
N THR A 101 -0.37 16.72 -37.65
CA THR A 101 0.62 16.81 -38.72
C THR A 101 0.62 15.56 -39.62
N ARG A 102 0.35 14.38 -39.03
CA ARG A 102 0.30 13.11 -39.74
C ARG A 102 -1.08 12.73 -40.26
N ASN A 103 -2.09 13.50 -39.88
CA ASN A 103 -3.51 13.23 -40.16
C ASN A 103 -3.93 11.80 -39.73
N VAL A 104 -3.59 11.42 -38.49
CA VAL A 104 -3.90 10.11 -37.88
C VAL A 104 -4.69 10.27 -36.58
N PRO A 105 -5.43 9.25 -36.16
CA PRO A 105 -6.20 9.31 -34.91
C PRO A 105 -5.32 9.48 -33.66
N LEU A 106 -5.87 10.18 -32.66
CA LEU A 106 -5.29 10.34 -31.32
C LEU A 106 -6.13 9.66 -30.24
N LEU A 107 -5.46 8.89 -29.38
CA LEU A 107 -6.05 8.30 -28.19
C LEU A 107 -5.31 8.80 -26.94
N VAL A 108 -6.03 9.37 -26.00
CA VAL A 108 -5.55 9.58 -24.63
C VAL A 108 -5.89 8.34 -23.80
N TYR A 109 -4.88 7.70 -23.25
CA TYR A 109 -5.03 6.50 -22.42
C TYR A 109 -4.53 6.74 -21.01
N GLN A 110 -5.29 6.30 -20.02
CA GLN A 110 -4.87 6.27 -18.61
C GLN A 110 -5.12 4.87 -18.03
N GLY A 111 -4.09 4.30 -17.40
CA GLY A 111 -4.19 3.02 -16.69
C GLY A 111 -3.91 3.20 -15.19
N LEU A 112 -4.70 2.53 -14.35
CA LEU A 112 -4.46 2.44 -12.91
C LEU A 112 -4.27 0.97 -12.54
N SER A 113 -3.06 0.65 -12.07
CA SER A 113 -2.68 -0.71 -11.69
C SER A 113 -2.89 -0.96 -10.20
N GLU A 114 -3.35 -2.16 -9.84
CA GLU A 114 -3.40 -2.63 -8.44
C GLU A 114 -2.07 -3.25 -7.96
N ARG A 115 -1.09 -3.47 -8.85
CA ARG A 115 0.09 -4.31 -8.58
C ARG A 115 1.36 -3.57 -8.18
N TYR A 116 1.36 -2.23 -8.10
CA TYR A 116 2.52 -1.53 -7.56
C TYR A 116 2.54 -1.59 -6.02
N HIS A 117 3.73 -1.45 -5.44
CA HIS A 117 4.00 -1.76 -4.02
C HIS A 117 3.11 -1.03 -3.02
N ASP A 118 2.80 0.24 -3.26
CA ASP A 118 2.04 1.11 -2.34
C ASP A 118 0.61 1.37 -2.81
N ALA A 119 0.08 0.49 -3.69
CA ALA A 119 -1.31 0.57 -4.10
C ALA A 119 -2.25 0.49 -2.90
N SER A 120 -3.10 1.48 -2.71
CA SER A 120 -3.99 1.62 -1.56
C SER A 120 -5.28 2.34 -1.92
N ASP A 121 -6.29 2.25 -1.06
CA ASP A 121 -7.56 2.95 -1.24
C ASP A 121 -7.35 4.45 -1.41
N ARG A 122 -6.41 5.03 -0.66
CA ARG A 122 -6.05 6.46 -0.72
C ARG A 122 -5.61 6.89 -2.11
N HIS A 123 -4.61 6.20 -2.67
CA HIS A 123 -4.08 6.52 -3.98
C HIS A 123 -5.08 6.21 -5.09
N HIS A 124 -5.80 5.07 -4.99
CA HIS A 124 -6.82 4.71 -5.98
C HIS A 124 -7.95 5.71 -6.00
N ARG A 125 -8.45 6.14 -4.84
CA ARG A 125 -9.52 7.16 -4.77
C ARG A 125 -9.10 8.46 -5.42
N PHE A 126 -7.92 8.98 -5.08
CA PHE A 126 -7.39 10.23 -5.62
C PHE A 126 -7.18 10.16 -7.14
N LEU A 127 -6.66 9.03 -7.64
CA LEU A 127 -6.44 8.83 -9.07
C LEU A 127 -7.73 8.58 -9.86
N LEU A 128 -8.72 7.90 -9.29
CA LEU A 128 -10.05 7.74 -9.90
C LEU A 128 -10.77 9.09 -10.03
N GLU A 129 -10.71 9.93 -9.01
CA GLU A 129 -11.23 11.30 -9.07
C GLU A 129 -10.53 12.13 -10.15
N GLY A 130 -9.21 11.97 -10.29
CA GLY A 130 -8.42 12.55 -11.38
C GLY A 130 -8.78 12.02 -12.75
N ALA A 131 -9.05 10.73 -12.88
CA ALA A 131 -9.46 10.09 -14.14
C ALA A 131 -10.85 10.56 -14.60
N ALA A 132 -11.81 10.69 -13.67
CA ALA A 132 -13.13 11.24 -13.98
C ALA A 132 -13.05 12.69 -14.47
N ASP A 133 -12.20 13.49 -13.85
CA ASP A 133 -11.97 14.86 -14.26
C ASP A 133 -11.29 14.97 -15.62
N LEU A 134 -10.23 14.17 -15.86
CA LEU A 134 -9.54 14.13 -17.15
C LEU A 134 -10.47 13.62 -18.28
N GLN A 135 -11.32 12.62 -18.02
CA GLN A 135 -12.32 12.14 -19.01
C GLN A 135 -13.25 13.28 -19.44
N ARG A 136 -13.75 14.09 -18.48
CA ARG A 136 -14.59 15.24 -18.77
C ARG A 136 -13.83 16.27 -19.62
N GLN A 137 -12.61 16.64 -19.21
CA GLN A 137 -11.78 17.59 -19.96
C GLN A 137 -11.47 17.13 -21.39
N CYS A 138 -11.18 15.84 -21.57
CA CYS A 138 -10.97 15.27 -22.91
C CYS A 138 -12.25 15.35 -23.76
N ARG A 139 -13.40 15.06 -23.17
CA ARG A 139 -14.71 15.17 -23.84
C ARG A 139 -14.98 16.60 -24.29
N ASP A 140 -14.73 17.59 -23.42
CA ASP A 140 -14.91 19.00 -23.71
C ASP A 140 -14.01 19.49 -24.86
N LEU A 141 -12.84 18.87 -25.03
CA LEU A 141 -11.90 19.13 -26.13
C LEU A 141 -12.12 18.25 -27.38
N GLY A 142 -13.12 17.39 -27.39
CA GLY A 142 -13.35 16.45 -28.48
C GLY A 142 -12.23 15.40 -28.67
N LEU A 143 -11.57 14.98 -27.59
CA LEU A 143 -10.50 13.99 -27.62
C LEU A 143 -11.02 12.61 -27.19
N ALA A 144 -10.59 11.57 -27.91
CA ALA A 144 -10.86 10.18 -27.49
C ALA A 144 -10.07 9.86 -26.21
N TYR A 145 -10.77 9.39 -25.19
CA TYR A 145 -10.17 8.99 -23.92
C TYR A 145 -10.58 7.55 -23.56
N ARG A 146 -9.64 6.77 -23.03
CA ARG A 146 -9.89 5.43 -22.50
C ARG A 146 -9.21 5.26 -21.15
N PHE A 147 -9.97 4.74 -20.20
CA PHE A 147 -9.49 4.43 -18.84
C PHE A 147 -9.49 2.93 -18.58
N HIS A 148 -8.45 2.41 -17.97
CA HIS A 148 -8.35 1.01 -17.54
C HIS A 148 -8.01 0.92 -16.05
N LEU A 149 -8.89 0.29 -15.27
CA LEU A 149 -8.63 -0.07 -13.89
C LEU A 149 -8.29 -1.57 -13.82
N GLU A 150 -7.04 -1.87 -13.46
CA GLU A 150 -6.61 -3.25 -13.23
C GLU A 150 -7.17 -3.75 -11.91
N ARG A 151 -7.92 -4.88 -11.98
CA ARG A 151 -8.50 -5.60 -10.86
C ARG A 151 -8.78 -7.05 -11.25
N PRO A 152 -9.13 -7.97 -10.32
CA PRO A 152 -9.54 -9.33 -10.68
C PRO A 152 -10.57 -9.36 -11.82
N GLY A 153 -10.33 -10.21 -12.81
CA GLY A 153 -11.13 -10.25 -14.05
C GLY A 153 -10.79 -9.20 -15.10
N HIS A 154 -10.00 -8.16 -14.78
CA HIS A 154 -9.62 -7.05 -15.67
C HIS A 154 -8.09 -6.82 -15.64
N ARG A 155 -7.29 -7.90 -15.78
CA ARG A 155 -5.82 -7.88 -15.74
C ARG A 155 -5.15 -7.98 -17.11
N GLN A 156 -5.87 -7.62 -18.17
CA GLN A 156 -5.36 -7.60 -19.55
C GLN A 156 -4.24 -6.55 -19.69
N GLN A 157 -3.29 -6.83 -20.57
CA GLN A 157 -2.22 -5.89 -20.91
C GLN A 157 -2.67 -4.89 -21.99
N VAL A 158 -3.71 -4.12 -21.69
CA VAL A 158 -4.41 -3.24 -22.64
C VAL A 158 -3.46 -2.30 -23.39
N LEU A 159 -2.51 -1.65 -22.70
CA LEU A 159 -1.56 -0.75 -23.34
C LEU A 159 -0.67 -1.48 -24.35
N VAL A 160 -0.21 -2.70 -24.04
CA VAL A 160 0.60 -3.52 -24.95
C VAL A 160 -0.21 -3.92 -26.19
N GLU A 161 -1.48 -4.21 -26.01
CA GLU A 161 -2.37 -4.54 -27.15
C GLU A 161 -2.63 -3.32 -28.04
N MET A 162 -2.90 -2.17 -27.45
CA MET A 162 -3.04 -0.90 -28.21
C MET A 162 -1.80 -0.54 -29.02
N MET A 163 -0.62 -0.80 -28.46
CA MET A 163 0.65 -0.51 -29.14
C MET A 163 0.85 -1.31 -30.43
N ARG A 164 0.12 -2.41 -30.65
CA ARG A 164 0.19 -3.16 -31.92
C ARG A 164 -0.33 -2.34 -33.11
N ASN A 165 -1.29 -1.45 -32.85
CA ASN A 165 -1.92 -0.59 -33.87
C ASN A 165 -1.49 0.88 -33.75
N ALA A 166 -0.53 1.18 -32.89
CA ALA A 166 -0.01 2.53 -32.73
C ALA A 166 1.14 2.82 -33.69
N SER A 167 1.28 4.08 -34.10
CA SER A 167 2.42 4.57 -34.85
C SER A 167 3.51 5.16 -33.95
N VAL A 168 3.11 5.78 -32.84
CA VAL A 168 3.99 6.32 -31.80
C VAL A 168 3.27 6.31 -30.45
N LEU A 169 4.03 6.06 -29.37
CA LEU A 169 3.60 6.25 -27.99
C LEU A 169 4.24 7.54 -27.45
N VAL A 170 3.42 8.49 -27.05
CA VAL A 170 3.84 9.68 -26.29
C VAL A 170 3.49 9.44 -24.83
N THR A 171 4.41 9.76 -23.91
CA THR A 171 4.14 9.57 -22.46
C THR A 171 4.94 10.58 -21.64
N ASP A 172 4.54 10.77 -20.39
CA ASP A 172 5.18 11.69 -19.46
C ASP A 172 6.58 11.19 -19.08
N ASP A 173 7.58 12.07 -19.10
CA ASP A 173 8.95 11.78 -18.67
C ASP A 173 9.06 11.94 -17.15
N PHE A 174 8.80 10.88 -16.40
CA PHE A 174 8.85 10.88 -14.94
C PHE A 174 10.02 10.04 -14.45
N PRO A 175 10.92 10.56 -13.59
CA PRO A 175 12.21 9.92 -13.32
C PRO A 175 12.19 8.76 -12.34
N LEU A 176 11.06 8.44 -11.70
CA LEU A 176 10.98 7.49 -10.59
C LEU A 176 10.09 6.28 -10.86
N ALA A 177 10.33 5.22 -10.09
CA ALA A 177 9.46 4.06 -10.02
C ALA A 177 8.09 4.41 -9.37
N PRO A 178 7.00 3.69 -9.72
CA PRO A 178 6.96 2.54 -10.64
C PRO A 178 6.91 2.93 -12.12
N THR A 179 6.60 4.17 -12.46
CA THR A 179 6.34 4.61 -13.82
C THR A 179 7.56 4.44 -14.73
N ARG A 180 8.74 4.88 -14.28
CA ARG A 180 10.01 4.66 -15.01
C ARG A 180 10.20 3.18 -15.33
N SER A 181 9.97 2.29 -14.37
CA SER A 181 10.10 0.85 -14.56
C SER A 181 9.08 0.28 -15.54
N TRP A 182 7.86 0.83 -15.58
CA TRP A 182 6.84 0.43 -16.57
C TRP A 182 7.21 0.85 -17.98
N VAL A 183 7.67 2.08 -18.15
CA VAL A 183 8.16 2.59 -19.46
C VAL A 183 9.34 1.76 -19.96
N GLU A 184 10.31 1.46 -19.08
CA GLU A 184 11.45 0.59 -19.39
C GLU A 184 11.00 -0.83 -19.78
N ARG A 185 10.00 -1.38 -19.12
CA ARG A 185 9.42 -2.67 -19.49
C ARG A 185 8.77 -2.61 -20.88
N LEU A 186 7.99 -1.56 -21.17
CA LEU A 186 7.37 -1.38 -22.48
C LEU A 186 8.44 -1.30 -23.59
N ARG A 187 9.50 -0.54 -23.37
CA ARG A 187 10.65 -0.44 -24.27
C ARG A 187 11.21 -1.81 -24.68
N ARG A 188 11.23 -2.76 -23.74
CA ARG A 188 11.71 -4.13 -23.99
C ARG A 188 10.68 -5.00 -24.71
N LEU A 189 9.40 -4.66 -24.64
CA LEU A 189 8.30 -5.45 -25.23
C LEU A 189 7.98 -5.05 -26.67
N THR A 190 8.37 -3.85 -27.11
CA THR A 190 8.01 -3.31 -28.42
C THR A 190 9.19 -2.66 -29.14
N SER A 191 9.09 -2.63 -30.47
CA SER A 191 9.90 -1.74 -31.31
C SER A 191 9.20 -0.41 -31.64
N LEU A 192 7.97 -0.17 -31.10
CA LEU A 192 7.25 1.08 -31.31
C LEU A 192 8.08 2.27 -30.81
N PRO A 193 8.19 3.37 -31.57
CA PRO A 193 8.82 4.60 -31.08
C PRO A 193 8.12 5.14 -29.84
N ILE A 194 8.87 5.40 -28.76
CA ILE A 194 8.37 5.98 -27.51
C ILE A 194 9.00 7.36 -27.34
N LEU A 195 8.16 8.39 -27.30
CA LEU A 195 8.55 9.77 -27.05
C LEU A 195 8.20 10.16 -25.62
N LEU A 196 9.22 10.47 -24.82
CA LEU A 196 9.09 10.94 -23.45
C LEU A 196 9.04 12.47 -23.45
N VAL A 197 8.09 13.04 -22.69
CA VAL A 197 7.88 14.49 -22.65
C VAL A 197 7.79 14.98 -21.20
N ASP A 198 8.68 15.89 -20.81
CA ASP A 198 8.64 16.51 -19.48
C ASP A 198 7.45 17.48 -19.35
N ALA A 199 6.44 17.08 -18.61
CA ALA A 199 5.25 17.86 -18.26
C ALA A 199 5.22 18.34 -16.81
N SER A 200 6.29 18.04 -16.03
CA SER A 200 6.34 18.21 -14.59
C SER A 200 7.16 19.42 -14.11
N CYS A 201 8.03 19.98 -14.97
CA CYS A 201 8.94 21.05 -14.58
C CYS A 201 8.76 22.31 -15.41
N VAL A 202 9.03 23.47 -14.83
CA VAL A 202 9.08 24.76 -15.57
C VAL A 202 10.32 24.79 -16.46
N LEU A 203 11.47 24.40 -15.89
CA LEU A 203 12.68 24.16 -16.69
C LEU A 203 12.71 22.70 -17.13
N PRO A 204 12.66 22.38 -18.43
CA PRO A 204 12.71 20.99 -18.89
C PRO A 204 13.96 20.25 -18.39
N MET A 205 13.80 19.04 -17.85
CA MET A 205 14.94 18.26 -17.35
C MET A 205 15.95 17.89 -18.43
N THR A 206 15.55 17.86 -19.70
CA THR A 206 16.43 17.73 -20.86
C THR A 206 17.49 18.87 -20.97
N ARG A 207 17.23 20.01 -20.35
CA ARG A 207 18.15 21.17 -20.28
C ARG A 207 19.10 21.09 -19.10
N VAL A 208 18.82 20.24 -18.12
CA VAL A 208 19.67 20.04 -16.93
C VAL A 208 20.58 18.84 -17.21
N THR A 209 21.89 19.07 -17.28
CA THR A 209 22.86 18.08 -17.79
C THR A 209 23.50 17.22 -16.70
N LYS A 210 23.24 17.53 -15.40
CA LYS A 210 23.81 16.78 -14.28
C LYS A 210 22.97 16.95 -13.00
N ALA A 211 23.17 16.06 -12.05
CA ALA A 211 22.69 16.26 -10.68
C ALA A 211 23.42 17.42 -9.98
N TYR A 212 22.68 18.20 -9.22
CA TYR A 212 23.23 19.27 -8.38
C TYR A 212 23.11 18.86 -6.92
N THR A 213 24.15 19.14 -6.14
CA THR A 213 24.22 18.79 -4.70
C THR A 213 23.92 19.98 -3.78
N ARG A 214 23.72 21.18 -4.33
CA ARG A 214 23.50 22.42 -3.60
C ARG A 214 22.47 23.31 -4.30
N ALA A 215 21.51 23.82 -3.52
CA ALA A 215 20.45 24.66 -4.05
C ALA A 215 20.97 25.98 -4.64
N PHE A 216 22.00 26.60 -4.03
CA PHE A 216 22.57 27.84 -4.55
C PHE A 216 23.22 27.62 -5.94
N ALA A 217 23.93 26.50 -6.11
CA ALA A 217 24.58 26.21 -7.40
C ALA A 217 23.54 25.93 -8.52
N TYR A 218 22.43 25.26 -8.17
CA TYR A 218 21.31 25.07 -9.10
C TYR A 218 20.64 26.41 -9.43
N ARG A 219 20.39 27.25 -8.41
CA ARG A 219 19.84 28.59 -8.59
C ARG A 219 20.72 29.46 -9.49
N ASP A 220 22.02 29.53 -9.22
CA ASP A 220 22.98 30.32 -10.00
C ASP A 220 23.01 29.88 -11.48
N ALA A 221 22.90 28.59 -11.73
CA ALA A 221 22.90 28.03 -13.08
C ALA A 221 21.61 28.37 -13.86
N PHE A 222 20.45 28.40 -13.23
CA PHE A 222 19.17 28.40 -13.95
C PHE A 222 18.23 29.58 -13.63
N TRP A 223 18.52 30.43 -12.65
CA TRP A 223 17.61 31.51 -12.23
C TRP A 223 17.26 32.47 -13.37
N LYS A 224 18.23 32.83 -14.20
CA LYS A 224 17.98 33.70 -15.38
C LYS A 224 17.03 33.05 -16.37
N GLU A 225 17.11 31.74 -16.53
CA GLU A 225 16.23 31.01 -17.43
C GLU A 225 14.81 30.92 -16.85
N TYR A 226 14.65 30.74 -15.54
CA TYR A 226 13.35 30.82 -14.87
C TYR A 226 12.73 32.19 -15.03
N GLN A 227 13.48 33.30 -14.78
CA GLN A 227 12.99 34.66 -14.93
C GLN A 227 12.49 34.93 -16.35
N ARG A 228 13.09 34.33 -17.37
CA ARG A 228 12.67 34.45 -18.75
C ARG A 228 11.37 33.66 -19.01
N ARG A 229 11.22 32.46 -18.41
CA ARG A 229 10.10 31.55 -18.65
C ARG A 229 8.84 31.92 -17.87
N ILE A 230 8.98 32.38 -16.63
CA ILE A 230 7.85 32.64 -15.73
C ILE A 230 6.79 33.54 -16.37
N PRO A 231 7.10 34.72 -16.96
CA PRO A 231 6.08 35.62 -17.51
C PRO A 231 5.45 35.14 -18.81
N MET A 232 6.02 34.08 -19.44
CA MET A 232 5.54 33.63 -20.75
C MET A 232 4.25 32.81 -20.59
N PRO A 233 3.17 33.16 -21.26
CA PRO A 233 1.98 32.32 -21.32
C PRO A 233 2.31 31.03 -22.07
N TRP A 234 1.60 29.93 -21.72
CA TRP A 234 1.69 28.70 -22.49
C TRP A 234 1.10 28.93 -23.89
N PRO A 235 1.86 28.63 -24.98
CA PRO A 235 1.37 28.88 -26.32
C PRO A 235 0.18 28.01 -26.67
N SER A 236 -0.86 28.62 -27.24
CA SER A 236 -1.98 27.85 -27.80
C SER A 236 -1.58 27.23 -29.15
N LEU A 237 -2.03 25.99 -29.41
CA LEU A 237 -1.86 25.33 -30.68
C LEU A 237 -3.14 25.46 -31.50
N ASP A 238 -3.01 26.06 -32.69
CA ASP A 238 -4.09 26.07 -33.68
C ASP A 238 -4.02 24.75 -34.47
N LEU A 239 -4.79 23.77 -34.02
CA LEU A 239 -4.80 22.43 -34.61
C LEU A 239 -6.23 22.04 -35.03
N PRO A 240 -6.36 21.24 -36.12
CA PRO A 240 -7.64 20.69 -36.52
C PRO A 240 -8.23 19.80 -35.41
N ALA A 241 -9.55 19.55 -35.50
CA ALA A 241 -10.22 18.61 -34.61
C ALA A 241 -9.54 17.23 -34.63
N ALA A 242 -9.39 16.61 -33.50
CA ALA A 242 -8.74 15.31 -33.38
C ALA A 242 -9.58 14.21 -34.07
N ILE A 243 -8.93 13.33 -34.83
CA ILE A 243 -9.57 12.16 -35.40
C ILE A 243 -9.68 11.11 -34.29
N HIS A 244 -10.88 10.54 -34.11
CA HIS A 244 -11.12 9.49 -33.14
C HIS A 244 -10.69 8.13 -33.71
N PRO A 245 -10.01 7.29 -32.91
CA PRO A 245 -9.67 5.93 -33.35
C PRO A 245 -10.89 5.01 -33.31
N GLU A 246 -10.94 4.08 -34.25
CA GLU A 246 -11.94 3.02 -34.31
C GLU A 246 -11.34 1.68 -33.83
N ASN A 247 -12.20 0.73 -33.46
CA ASN A 247 -11.85 -0.67 -33.12
C ASN A 247 -10.70 -0.79 -32.08
N LEU A 248 -10.84 -0.08 -30.96
CA LEU A 248 -9.88 -0.18 -29.85
C LEU A 248 -10.04 -1.49 -29.07
N PRO A 249 -8.93 -2.09 -28.56
CA PRO A 249 -8.98 -3.31 -27.73
C PRO A 249 -9.47 -3.07 -26.29
N ILE A 250 -10.13 -1.96 -26.06
CA ILE A 250 -10.68 -1.57 -24.75
C ILE A 250 -12.02 -0.85 -24.95
N GLU A 251 -12.98 -1.26 -24.13
CA GLU A 251 -14.28 -0.60 -24.09
C GLU A 251 -14.19 0.82 -23.49
N GLU A 252 -15.08 1.67 -23.92
CA GLU A 252 -15.27 2.97 -23.29
C GLU A 252 -16.09 2.79 -22.02
N ILE A 253 -15.52 3.16 -20.89
CA ILE A 253 -16.22 3.16 -19.61
C ILE A 253 -16.38 4.59 -19.09
N GLU A 254 -17.54 4.90 -18.53
CA GLU A 254 -17.73 6.14 -17.79
C GLU A 254 -17.07 6.00 -16.41
N VAL A 255 -16.13 6.90 -16.12
CA VAL A 255 -15.43 6.96 -14.82
C VAL A 255 -16.32 7.70 -13.84
N ASP A 256 -17.32 6.96 -13.31
CA ASP A 256 -18.38 7.48 -12.46
C ASP A 256 -18.02 7.39 -10.98
N SER A 257 -18.10 8.49 -10.27
CA SER A 257 -17.81 8.58 -8.85
C SER A 257 -18.70 7.68 -7.97
N ALA A 258 -19.93 7.36 -8.41
CA ALA A 258 -20.82 6.43 -7.72
C ALA A 258 -20.25 4.99 -7.65
N LYS A 259 -19.35 4.63 -8.56
CA LYS A 259 -18.73 3.30 -8.63
C LYS A 259 -17.39 3.20 -7.89
N PHE A 260 -16.79 4.31 -7.47
CA PHE A 260 -15.42 4.31 -6.94
C PHE A 260 -15.24 3.41 -5.73
N SER A 261 -16.14 3.47 -4.75
CA SER A 261 -16.06 2.64 -3.54
C SER A 261 -16.18 1.15 -3.86
N GLN A 262 -16.99 0.78 -4.86
CA GLN A 262 -17.09 -0.58 -5.35
C GLN A 262 -15.81 -1.01 -6.08
N TRP A 263 -15.34 -0.22 -7.05
CA TRP A 263 -14.14 -0.54 -7.82
C TRP A 263 -12.88 -0.68 -6.96
N ILE A 264 -12.72 0.21 -5.97
CA ILE A 264 -11.62 0.12 -5.01
C ILE A 264 -11.71 -1.17 -4.20
N ALA A 265 -12.90 -1.52 -3.72
CA ALA A 265 -13.11 -2.73 -2.93
C ALA A 265 -12.93 -4.04 -3.73
N GLU A 266 -12.99 -4.00 -5.06
CA GLU A 266 -12.70 -5.13 -5.95
C GLU A 266 -11.19 -5.32 -6.18
N CYS A 267 -10.36 -4.29 -6.00
CA CYS A 267 -8.91 -4.35 -6.21
C CYS A 267 -8.20 -5.14 -5.10
N GLU A 268 -7.09 -5.80 -5.43
CA GLU A 268 -6.19 -6.45 -4.46
C GLU A 268 -5.10 -5.48 -3.98
N ILE A 269 -5.51 -4.42 -3.29
CA ILE A 269 -4.66 -3.35 -2.79
C ILE A 269 -4.67 -3.27 -1.26
N ASP A 270 -3.91 -2.35 -0.69
CA ASP A 270 -3.87 -2.13 0.75
C ASP A 270 -5.07 -1.30 1.22
N HIS A 271 -6.10 -1.97 1.67
CA HIS A 271 -7.32 -1.36 2.20
C HIS A 271 -7.18 -0.78 3.62
N SER A 272 -6.00 -0.89 4.25
CA SER A 272 -5.77 -0.30 5.57
C SER A 272 -5.39 1.18 5.52
N VAL A 273 -5.20 1.76 4.32
CA VAL A 273 -4.89 3.18 4.11
C VAL A 273 -6.06 3.86 3.41
N GLY A 274 -6.98 4.39 4.20
CA GLY A 274 -8.21 5.02 3.72
C GLY A 274 -7.98 6.33 2.95
N PRO A 275 -8.94 6.73 2.10
CA PRO A 275 -8.91 7.99 1.35
C PRO A 275 -8.74 9.24 2.23
N VAL A 276 -8.39 10.37 1.61
CA VAL A 276 -8.30 11.68 2.28
C VAL A 276 -9.41 12.60 1.80
N LEU A 277 -10.40 12.87 2.65
CA LEU A 277 -11.60 13.65 2.29
C LEU A 277 -11.28 15.07 1.81
N GLU A 278 -10.35 15.75 2.47
CA GLU A 278 -10.01 17.15 2.20
C GLU A 278 -9.12 17.35 0.97
N THR A 279 -8.63 16.26 0.35
CA THR A 279 -7.75 16.32 -0.82
C THR A 279 -8.33 15.44 -1.92
N ARG A 280 -9.27 16.00 -2.67
CA ARG A 280 -9.88 15.33 -3.84
C ARG A 280 -8.94 15.41 -5.03
N GLY A 281 -8.94 14.37 -5.87
CA GLY A 281 -8.19 14.35 -7.14
C GLY A 281 -8.83 15.20 -8.23
N GLY A 282 -8.04 15.47 -9.28
CA GLY A 282 -8.49 16.19 -10.47
C GLY A 282 -8.01 17.64 -10.56
N SER A 283 -7.94 18.15 -11.79
CA SER A 283 -7.50 19.51 -12.08
C SER A 283 -8.45 20.56 -11.50
N GLY A 284 -9.75 20.32 -11.55
CA GLY A 284 -10.72 21.24 -10.96
C GLY A 284 -10.50 21.43 -9.46
N ALA A 285 -10.24 20.34 -8.71
CA ALA A 285 -9.94 20.42 -7.29
C ALA A 285 -8.57 21.08 -7.01
N ALA A 286 -7.60 20.86 -7.90
CA ALA A 286 -6.30 21.52 -7.82
C ALA A 286 -6.41 23.03 -8.03
N GLU A 287 -7.17 23.46 -9.03
CA GLU A 287 -7.43 24.87 -9.32
C GLU A 287 -8.17 25.57 -8.19
N GLU A 288 -9.24 24.97 -7.68
CA GLU A 288 -9.99 25.49 -6.53
C GLU A 288 -9.09 25.73 -5.31
N ARG A 289 -8.21 24.77 -5.01
CA ARG A 289 -7.25 24.89 -3.90
C ARG A 289 -6.20 25.96 -4.18
N TRP A 290 -5.65 26.00 -5.38
CA TRP A 290 -4.66 26.99 -5.77
C TRP A 290 -5.21 28.42 -5.70
N GLU A 291 -6.38 28.65 -6.27
CA GLU A 291 -7.04 29.94 -6.22
C GLU A 291 -7.41 30.38 -4.79
N SER A 292 -7.83 29.43 -3.95
CA SER A 292 -8.06 29.71 -2.54
C SER A 292 -6.78 30.17 -1.83
N PHE A 293 -5.65 29.50 -2.12
CA PHE A 293 -4.36 29.89 -1.56
C PHE A 293 -3.87 31.26 -2.10
N LEU A 294 -4.07 31.54 -3.39
CA LEU A 294 -3.76 32.85 -3.97
C LEU A 294 -4.56 33.98 -3.33
N ARG A 295 -5.81 33.74 -2.95
CA ARG A 295 -6.64 34.76 -2.30
C ARG A 295 -6.29 35.01 -0.83
N ALA A 296 -5.93 33.97 -0.08
CA ALA A 296 -5.90 34.06 1.38
C ALA A 296 -4.54 33.69 2.02
N GLY A 297 -3.60 33.08 1.28
CA GLY A 297 -2.41 32.49 1.87
C GLY A 297 -1.08 32.97 1.31
N ILE A 298 -1.00 33.29 0.02
CA ILE A 298 0.27 33.49 -0.69
C ILE A 298 1.07 34.67 -0.14
N ASP A 299 0.41 35.77 0.18
CA ASP A 299 1.07 37.00 0.70
C ASP A 299 1.69 36.80 2.08
N GLN A 300 1.18 35.84 2.85
CA GLN A 300 1.69 35.49 4.18
C GLN A 300 2.58 34.23 4.17
N TYR A 301 2.80 33.63 3.00
CA TYR A 301 3.51 32.37 2.89
C TYR A 301 4.93 32.43 3.50
N ALA A 302 5.70 33.46 3.18
CA ALA A 302 7.06 33.61 3.68
C ALA A 302 7.14 33.60 5.21
N ALA A 303 6.17 34.25 5.89
CA ALA A 303 6.10 34.34 7.34
C ALA A 303 5.57 33.07 8.01
N ARG A 304 4.58 32.39 7.39
CA ARG A 304 3.84 31.29 8.02
C ARG A 304 4.27 29.88 7.59
N ARG A 305 5.03 29.74 6.51
CA ARG A 305 5.38 28.44 5.94
C ARG A 305 6.11 27.47 6.88
N ASN A 306 6.74 27.98 7.91
CA ASN A 306 7.49 27.15 8.89
C ASN A 306 6.68 26.78 10.13
N ASP A 307 5.50 27.36 10.32
CA ASP A 307 4.63 27.02 11.44
C ASP A 307 3.67 25.89 11.05
N CYS A 308 3.95 24.68 11.56
CA CYS A 308 3.17 23.49 11.27
C CYS A 308 1.81 23.45 11.98
N ALA A 309 1.55 24.36 12.91
CA ALA A 309 0.28 24.45 13.63
C ALA A 309 -0.74 25.38 12.95
N VAL A 310 -0.36 26.05 11.85
CA VAL A 310 -1.25 26.96 11.09
C VAL A 310 -1.39 26.55 9.63
N ALA A 311 -2.45 26.98 8.99
CA ALA A 311 -2.66 26.80 7.55
C ALA A 311 -1.81 27.81 6.76
N GLY A 312 -0.48 27.63 6.74
CA GLY A 312 0.50 28.53 6.13
C GLY A 312 1.08 28.07 4.81
N VAL A 313 0.68 26.90 4.29
CA VAL A 313 1.21 26.27 3.06
C VAL A 313 0.10 25.99 2.06
N SER A 314 0.46 25.92 0.77
CA SER A 314 -0.52 25.72 -0.32
C SER A 314 -1.12 24.32 -0.39
N ARG A 315 -0.45 23.29 0.14
CA ARG A 315 -0.84 21.86 0.06
C ARG A 315 -1.03 21.38 -1.38
N MET A 316 -0.24 21.90 -2.32
CA MET A 316 -0.34 21.58 -3.75
C MET A 316 0.50 20.38 -4.19
N SER A 317 1.34 19.82 -3.31
CA SER A 317 2.27 18.73 -3.66
C SER A 317 1.60 17.49 -4.29
N PRO A 318 0.41 17.00 -3.84
CA PRO A 318 -0.25 15.88 -4.49
C PRO A 318 -0.66 16.18 -5.94
N TYR A 319 -1.14 17.39 -6.18
CA TYR A 319 -1.58 17.81 -7.52
C TYR A 319 -0.40 18.03 -8.47
N LEU A 320 0.72 18.53 -7.95
CA LEU A 320 1.97 18.66 -8.71
C LEU A 320 2.57 17.28 -9.01
N HIS A 321 2.48 16.32 -8.06
CA HIS A 321 2.97 14.97 -8.25
C HIS A 321 2.30 14.25 -9.43
N TYR A 322 0.98 14.32 -9.50
CA TYR A 322 0.21 13.70 -10.60
C TYR A 322 -0.06 14.65 -11.76
N GLY A 323 0.53 15.86 -11.71
CA GLY A 323 0.40 16.87 -12.76
C GLY A 323 -1.04 17.29 -13.03
N MET A 324 -1.88 17.36 -12.01
CA MET A 324 -3.26 17.86 -12.10
C MET A 324 -3.34 19.38 -12.19
N ILE A 325 -2.21 20.06 -12.01
CA ILE A 325 -2.04 21.50 -12.26
C ILE A 325 -0.67 21.74 -12.92
N ALA A 326 -0.59 22.71 -13.82
CA ALA A 326 0.64 23.06 -14.48
C ALA A 326 1.56 23.88 -13.56
N PRO A 327 2.85 23.46 -13.33
CA PRO A 327 3.77 24.25 -12.55
C PRO A 327 4.09 25.61 -13.19
N MET A 328 4.01 25.74 -14.53
CA MET A 328 4.18 26.98 -15.26
C MET A 328 3.12 28.01 -14.86
N ARG A 329 1.85 27.61 -14.78
CA ARG A 329 0.75 28.46 -14.31
C ARG A 329 0.96 28.93 -12.87
N MET A 330 1.31 28.01 -11.97
CA MET A 330 1.57 28.35 -10.57
C MET A 330 2.73 29.34 -10.42
N ALA A 331 3.79 29.19 -11.22
CA ALA A 331 4.91 30.11 -11.23
C ALA A 331 4.50 31.52 -11.69
N ARG A 332 3.74 31.64 -12.80
CA ARG A 332 3.22 32.94 -13.27
C ARG A 332 2.32 33.61 -12.24
N ASP A 333 1.39 32.86 -11.65
CA ASP A 333 0.45 33.41 -10.66
C ASP A 333 1.17 33.89 -9.39
N ALA A 334 2.20 33.14 -8.95
CA ALA A 334 3.02 33.52 -7.81
C ALA A 334 3.91 34.76 -8.10
N ASP A 335 4.46 34.87 -9.30
CA ASP A 335 5.24 36.02 -9.75
C ASP A 335 4.38 37.28 -9.79
N ALA A 336 3.17 37.18 -10.36
CA ALA A 336 2.21 38.26 -10.40
C ALA A 336 1.80 38.78 -8.99
N ARG A 337 2.03 37.99 -7.94
CA ARG A 337 1.80 38.37 -6.53
C ARG A 337 3.09 38.80 -5.82
N GLY A 338 4.25 38.82 -6.50
CA GLY A 338 5.53 39.08 -5.89
C GLY A 338 5.95 38.07 -4.81
N ALA A 339 5.47 36.81 -4.91
CA ALA A 339 5.68 35.78 -3.93
C ALA A 339 7.04 35.09 -4.11
N GLU A 340 8.15 35.83 -4.03
CA GLU A 340 9.50 35.34 -4.28
C GLU A 340 9.86 34.08 -3.49
N LYS A 341 9.47 34.02 -2.21
CA LYS A 341 9.75 32.84 -1.37
C LYS A 341 8.99 31.58 -1.85
N TYR A 342 7.79 31.75 -2.39
CA TYR A 342 7.04 30.65 -2.97
C TYR A 342 7.69 30.14 -4.27
N LEU A 343 8.13 31.06 -5.12
CA LEU A 343 8.88 30.76 -6.34
C LEU A 343 10.19 30.01 -6.03
N GLU A 344 10.92 30.42 -4.99
CA GLU A 344 12.13 29.71 -4.58
C GLU A 344 11.85 28.26 -4.20
N GLU A 345 10.76 27.98 -3.45
CA GLU A 345 10.39 26.62 -3.08
C GLU A 345 9.90 25.78 -4.29
N LEU A 346 9.12 26.40 -5.17
CA LEU A 346 8.58 25.73 -6.35
C LEU A 346 9.65 25.44 -7.41
N LEU A 347 10.51 26.41 -7.69
CA LEU A 347 11.43 26.35 -8.84
C LEU A 347 12.83 25.87 -8.45
N ILE A 348 13.34 26.27 -7.28
CA ILE A 348 14.69 25.88 -6.86
C ILE A 348 14.66 24.57 -6.10
N TRP A 349 13.93 24.49 -5.00
CA TRP A 349 13.98 23.29 -4.15
C TRP A 349 13.28 22.09 -4.80
N ARG A 350 12.10 22.29 -5.39
CA ARG A 350 11.39 21.20 -6.04
C ARG A 350 12.13 20.71 -7.29
N GLU A 351 12.55 21.62 -8.18
CA GLU A 351 13.18 21.20 -9.44
C GLU A 351 14.63 20.75 -9.27
N LEU A 352 15.33 21.19 -8.22
CA LEU A 352 16.60 20.57 -7.78
C LEU A 352 16.43 19.09 -7.46
N ALA A 353 15.35 18.75 -6.74
CA ALA A 353 15.05 17.34 -6.42
C ALA A 353 14.69 16.56 -7.68
N TYR A 354 13.95 17.16 -8.60
CA TYR A 354 13.68 16.56 -9.93
C TYR A 354 14.97 16.30 -10.70
N ALA A 355 15.85 17.29 -10.81
CA ALA A 355 17.16 17.16 -11.47
C ALA A 355 18.01 16.07 -10.81
N PHE A 356 18.00 15.98 -9.49
CA PHE A 356 18.68 14.93 -8.76
C PHE A 356 18.16 13.54 -9.13
N CYS A 357 16.84 13.32 -9.03
CA CYS A 357 16.22 12.03 -9.37
C CYS A 357 16.35 11.68 -10.86
N TYR A 358 16.37 12.67 -11.74
CA TYR A 358 16.53 12.45 -13.19
C TYR A 358 17.93 11.89 -13.54
N HIS A 359 18.97 12.28 -12.78
CA HIS A 359 20.36 11.89 -12.98
C HIS A 359 20.87 10.83 -11.99
N THR A 360 20.00 10.28 -11.13
CA THR A 360 20.34 9.25 -10.13
C THR A 360 19.49 8.02 -10.39
N GLU A 361 20.12 6.85 -10.50
CA GLU A 361 19.39 5.60 -10.80
C GLU A 361 18.68 5.02 -9.57
N GLU A 362 19.37 4.91 -8.44
CA GLU A 362 18.90 4.27 -7.21
C GLU A 362 18.74 5.33 -6.11
N VAL A 363 17.63 6.05 -6.13
CA VAL A 363 17.35 7.15 -5.18
C VAL A 363 16.92 6.68 -3.79
N ASP A 364 16.59 5.41 -3.61
CA ASP A 364 16.17 4.75 -2.37
C ASP A 364 17.28 3.92 -1.71
N ASP A 365 18.52 4.07 -2.19
CA ASP A 365 19.73 3.47 -1.62
C ASP A 365 20.66 4.54 -1.01
N LEU A 366 21.46 4.16 -0.02
CA LEU A 366 22.43 5.08 0.61
C LEU A 366 23.53 5.55 -0.34
N SER A 367 23.74 4.90 -1.49
CA SER A 367 24.65 5.38 -2.54
C SER A 367 24.21 6.71 -3.14
N ALA A 368 22.92 7.06 -3.01
CA ALA A 368 22.36 8.31 -3.51
C ALA A 368 22.81 9.54 -2.70
N ILE A 369 23.16 9.39 -1.41
CA ILE A 369 23.60 10.53 -0.59
C ILE A 369 25.08 10.84 -0.78
N PRO A 370 25.54 12.07 -0.46
CA PRO A 370 26.93 12.45 -0.58
C PRO A 370 27.88 11.52 0.23
N GLU A 371 29.05 11.26 -0.31
CA GLU A 371 30.03 10.35 0.31
C GLU A 371 30.37 10.72 1.75
N TRP A 372 30.53 12.04 2.06
CA TRP A 372 30.79 12.49 3.42
C TRP A 372 29.69 12.09 4.40
N ALA A 373 28.42 12.18 3.96
CA ALA A 373 27.27 11.84 4.80
C ALA A 373 27.18 10.32 4.99
N ARG A 374 27.35 9.54 3.91
CA ARG A 374 27.38 8.10 3.97
C ARG A 374 28.50 7.60 4.90
N LYS A 375 29.72 8.14 4.73
CA LYS A 375 30.88 7.78 5.55
C LYS A 375 30.60 8.00 7.03
N THR A 376 30.17 9.21 7.42
CA THR A 376 29.93 9.54 8.83
C THR A 376 28.80 8.70 9.44
N LEU A 377 27.70 8.44 8.71
CA LEU A 377 26.60 7.59 9.18
C LEU A 377 27.03 6.13 9.38
N MET A 378 27.90 5.60 8.50
CA MET A 378 28.44 4.25 8.62
C MET A 378 29.45 4.12 9.78
N GLU A 379 30.28 5.13 10.01
CA GLU A 379 31.19 5.18 11.15
C GLU A 379 30.44 5.16 12.48
N HIS A 380 29.29 5.85 12.56
CA HIS A 380 28.44 5.98 13.75
C HIS A 380 27.29 4.96 13.83
N GLN A 381 27.19 4.01 12.91
CA GLN A 381 26.05 3.06 12.88
C GLN A 381 25.98 2.14 14.12
N ARG A 382 27.13 1.91 14.80
CA ARG A 382 27.21 1.05 15.99
C ARG A 382 27.05 1.83 17.31
N ASP A 383 26.88 3.13 17.26
CA ASP A 383 26.65 3.94 18.45
C ASP A 383 25.38 3.46 19.18
N ALA A 384 25.42 3.54 20.52
CA ALA A 384 24.31 3.09 21.34
C ALA A 384 23.03 3.92 21.06
N ARG A 385 21.92 3.25 20.97
CA ARG A 385 20.60 3.85 20.78
C ARG A 385 19.77 3.69 22.05
N GLU A 386 19.07 4.72 22.44
CA GLU A 386 18.18 4.69 23.62
C GLU A 386 16.97 3.76 23.37
N SER A 387 16.45 3.75 22.13
CA SER A 387 15.32 2.91 21.74
C SER A 387 15.41 2.53 20.27
N ILE A 388 14.87 1.35 19.95
CA ILE A 388 14.67 0.90 18.56
C ILE A 388 13.19 0.57 18.42
N HIS A 389 12.56 1.23 17.47
CA HIS A 389 11.13 1.05 17.21
C HIS A 389 10.88 0.12 16.02
N ALA A 390 9.88 -0.75 16.17
CA ALA A 390 9.40 -1.57 15.07
C ALA A 390 8.52 -0.73 14.11
N TRP A 391 8.41 -1.20 12.88
CA TRP A 391 7.64 -0.52 11.85
C TRP A 391 6.20 -0.19 12.27
N GLU A 392 5.47 -1.14 12.88
CA GLU A 392 4.08 -0.95 13.30
C GLU A 392 3.94 0.17 14.33
N SER A 393 4.87 0.23 15.30
CA SER A 393 4.88 1.30 16.31
C SER A 393 5.04 2.67 15.66
N LEU A 394 5.99 2.81 14.74
CA LEU A 394 6.20 4.07 14.01
C LEU A 394 5.03 4.37 13.06
N ALA A 395 4.55 3.39 12.30
CA ALA A 395 3.43 3.57 11.36
C ALA A 395 2.17 4.15 12.04
N ARG A 396 1.95 3.79 13.29
CA ARG A 396 0.79 4.21 14.11
C ARG A 396 1.01 5.47 14.94
N GLY A 397 2.21 6.07 14.90
CA GLY A 397 2.55 7.21 15.76
C GLY A 397 2.62 6.82 17.23
N GLY A 398 3.33 5.73 17.53
CA GLY A 398 3.52 5.16 18.86
C GLY A 398 5.00 5.11 19.26
N SER A 399 5.78 6.15 18.95
CA SER A 399 7.18 6.27 19.35
C SER A 399 7.35 6.71 20.81
N GLY A 400 6.31 7.34 21.37
CA GLY A 400 6.37 7.99 22.68
C GLY A 400 6.85 9.46 22.63
N ASP A 401 7.35 9.93 21.47
CA ASP A 401 7.63 11.35 21.24
C ASP A 401 6.38 12.05 20.70
N ARG A 402 5.85 12.98 21.48
CA ARG A 402 4.57 13.65 21.17
C ARG A 402 4.57 14.42 19.84
N LEU A 403 5.65 15.13 19.52
CA LEU A 403 5.72 15.90 18.27
C LEU A 403 5.80 14.96 17.07
N TRP A 404 6.63 13.95 17.17
CA TRP A 404 6.80 12.96 16.11
C TRP A 404 5.53 12.14 15.88
N ASP A 405 4.89 11.68 16.94
CA ASP A 405 3.63 10.92 16.89
C ASP A 405 2.51 11.75 16.25
N LEU A 406 2.42 13.06 16.55
CA LEU A 406 1.48 13.96 15.87
C LEU A 406 1.81 14.11 14.38
N ALA A 407 3.09 14.20 14.01
CA ALA A 407 3.51 14.27 12.60
C ALA A 407 3.13 12.99 11.85
N GLN A 408 3.39 11.82 12.43
CA GLN A 408 3.02 10.53 11.85
C GLN A 408 1.49 10.33 11.79
N CYS A 409 0.77 10.72 12.83
CA CYS A 409 -0.71 10.69 12.82
C CYS A 409 -1.30 11.60 11.73
N SER A 410 -0.69 12.78 11.46
CA SER A 410 -1.09 13.65 10.36
C SER A 410 -0.89 12.95 9.01
N LEU A 411 0.25 12.29 8.82
CA LEU A 411 0.55 11.53 7.62
C LEU A 411 -0.44 10.36 7.43
N LEU A 412 -0.67 9.57 8.50
CA LEU A 412 -1.59 8.44 8.47
C LEU A 412 -3.04 8.87 8.18
N ARG A 413 -3.56 9.89 8.88
CA ARG A 413 -4.97 10.28 8.81
C ARG A 413 -5.29 11.17 7.62
N HIS A 414 -4.38 12.12 7.31
CA HIS A 414 -4.63 13.19 6.33
C HIS A 414 -3.74 13.13 5.09
N GLY A 415 -2.82 12.15 5.02
CA GLY A 415 -1.90 12.03 3.89
C GLY A 415 -0.91 13.19 3.77
N GLU A 416 -0.68 13.91 4.86
CA GLU A 416 0.09 15.15 4.91
C GLU A 416 1.24 15.07 5.90
N LEU A 417 2.40 15.49 5.47
CA LEU A 417 3.54 15.73 6.34
C LEU A 417 4.09 17.12 6.07
N HIS A 418 3.83 18.06 6.96
CA HIS A 418 4.32 19.44 6.83
C HIS A 418 5.84 19.46 6.66
N ASN A 419 6.36 20.26 5.69
CA ASN A 419 7.77 20.22 5.33
C ASN A 419 8.71 20.47 6.54
N ASN A 420 8.34 21.36 7.44
CA ASN A 420 9.13 21.63 8.65
C ASN A 420 9.14 20.44 9.61
N LEU A 421 8.03 19.68 9.72
CA LEU A 421 7.95 18.43 10.50
C LEU A 421 8.71 17.29 9.82
N ARG A 422 8.71 17.19 8.49
CA ARG A 422 9.38 16.13 7.71
C ARG A 422 10.85 15.97 8.12
N MET A 423 11.56 17.09 8.30
CA MET A 423 12.98 17.07 8.69
C MET A 423 13.19 16.50 10.09
N THR A 424 12.35 16.84 11.05
CA THR A 424 12.41 16.31 12.42
C THR A 424 11.98 14.85 12.44
N TRP A 425 10.91 14.51 11.74
CA TRP A 425 10.38 13.17 11.59
C TRP A 425 11.43 12.19 11.03
N GLY A 426 12.09 12.54 9.93
CA GLY A 426 13.08 11.67 9.31
C GLY A 426 14.36 11.54 10.12
N LYS A 427 14.86 12.64 10.72
CA LYS A 427 16.09 12.61 11.52
C LYS A 427 15.94 11.82 12.83
N ALA A 428 14.75 11.81 13.42
CA ALA A 428 14.47 10.97 14.59
C ALA A 428 14.56 9.46 14.23
N MET A 429 14.11 9.06 13.02
CA MET A 429 14.21 7.66 12.61
C MET A 429 15.65 7.15 12.51
N LEU A 430 16.63 8.00 12.19
CA LEU A 430 18.05 7.61 12.24
C LEU A 430 18.46 7.15 13.64
N GLN A 431 17.90 7.76 14.69
CA GLN A 431 18.20 7.43 16.08
C GLN A 431 17.45 6.19 16.57
N TRP A 432 16.32 5.84 15.94
CA TRP A 432 15.38 4.79 16.36
C TRP A 432 15.42 3.51 15.54
N THR A 433 16.31 3.42 14.58
CA THR A 433 16.53 2.25 13.74
C THR A 433 17.92 1.67 13.95
N ARG A 434 18.14 0.41 13.55
CA ARG A 434 19.40 -0.30 13.76
C ARG A 434 20.54 0.19 12.89
N SER A 435 20.20 0.75 11.72
CA SER A 435 21.18 1.25 10.75
C SER A 435 20.61 2.38 9.90
N PRO A 436 21.48 3.17 9.22
CA PRO A 436 21.03 4.19 8.27
C PRO A 436 20.21 3.64 7.11
N GLU A 437 20.50 2.40 6.64
CA GLU A 437 19.75 1.72 5.60
C GLU A 437 18.32 1.39 6.07
N GLU A 438 18.19 0.90 7.31
CA GLU A 438 16.86 0.64 7.90
C GLU A 438 16.08 1.94 8.06
N ALA A 439 16.73 3.03 8.47
CA ALA A 439 16.12 4.35 8.58
C ALA A 439 15.61 4.84 7.22
N LEU A 440 16.43 4.77 6.17
CA LEU A 440 16.04 5.18 4.83
C LEU A 440 14.86 4.36 4.32
N ARG A 441 14.94 3.03 4.40
CA ARG A 441 13.84 2.14 3.98
C ARG A 441 12.55 2.47 4.71
N MET A 442 12.60 2.71 6.02
CA MET A 442 11.42 3.01 6.84
C MET A 442 10.84 4.40 6.50
N MET A 443 11.69 5.41 6.29
CA MET A 443 11.24 6.73 5.84
C MET A 443 10.54 6.67 4.47
N VAL A 444 11.13 5.95 3.51
CA VAL A 444 10.57 5.77 2.17
C VAL A 444 9.25 5.02 2.26
N ASP A 445 9.21 3.89 2.98
CA ASP A 445 8.00 3.07 3.10
C ASP A 445 6.84 3.82 3.74
N LEU A 446 7.04 4.46 4.90
CA LEU A 446 5.99 5.21 5.58
C LEU A 446 5.51 6.43 4.78
N ASN A 447 6.44 7.13 4.11
CA ASN A 447 6.09 8.27 3.28
C ASN A 447 5.29 7.84 2.04
N HIS A 448 5.74 6.81 1.30
CA HIS A 448 5.06 6.33 0.10
C HIS A 448 3.70 5.73 0.38
N ARG A 449 3.59 5.04 1.51
CA ARG A 449 2.36 4.41 1.95
C ARG A 449 1.25 5.43 2.27
N TYR A 450 1.59 6.50 2.97
CA TYR A 450 0.60 7.41 3.53
C TYR A 450 0.46 8.74 2.81
N ALA A 451 1.54 9.31 2.25
CA ALA A 451 1.48 10.59 1.55
C ALA A 451 0.98 10.43 0.11
N LEU A 452 0.07 11.30 -0.31
CA LEU A 452 -0.40 11.35 -1.70
C LEU A 452 0.72 11.72 -2.69
N ASP A 453 1.71 12.49 -2.24
CA ASP A 453 2.91 12.88 -2.98
C ASP A 453 4.15 12.02 -2.62
N GLY A 454 3.95 10.85 -2.03
CA GLY A 454 5.02 10.04 -1.44
C GLY A 454 6.15 9.69 -2.41
N ARG A 455 5.81 9.44 -3.68
CA ARG A 455 6.75 9.06 -4.74
C ARG A 455 7.21 10.22 -5.61
N ASP A 456 6.95 11.47 -5.21
CA ASP A 456 7.43 12.64 -5.93
C ASP A 456 8.95 12.85 -5.73
N PRO A 457 9.70 13.31 -6.74
CA PRO A 457 11.11 13.68 -6.58
C PRO A 457 11.37 14.64 -5.43
N ALA A 458 10.48 15.62 -5.18
CA ALA A 458 10.62 16.53 -4.04
C ALA A 458 10.46 15.82 -2.69
N SER A 459 9.67 14.76 -2.63
CA SER A 459 9.51 13.91 -1.45
C SER A 459 10.80 13.12 -1.15
N TYR A 460 11.41 12.52 -2.17
CA TYR A 460 12.73 11.88 -2.07
C TYR A 460 13.81 12.88 -1.66
N GLY A 461 13.83 14.06 -2.28
CA GLY A 461 14.75 15.14 -1.89
C GLY A 461 14.64 15.50 -0.41
N GLY A 462 13.43 15.56 0.14
CA GLY A 462 13.18 15.80 1.56
C GLY A 462 13.64 14.66 2.48
N ILE A 463 13.42 13.40 2.09
CA ILE A 463 13.87 12.21 2.81
C ILE A 463 15.40 12.13 2.83
N LEU A 464 16.02 12.23 1.67
CA LEU A 464 17.49 12.16 1.56
C LEU A 464 18.18 13.33 2.25
N TRP A 465 17.53 14.50 2.33
CA TRP A 465 18.05 15.62 3.12
C TRP A 465 18.14 15.27 4.60
N CYS A 466 17.27 14.42 5.12
CA CYS A 466 17.42 13.92 6.49
C CYS A 466 18.73 13.17 6.71
N LEU A 467 19.29 12.57 5.65
CA LEU A 467 20.55 11.84 5.65
C LEU A 467 21.75 12.66 5.13
N GLY A 468 21.57 13.96 4.85
CA GLY A 468 22.69 14.85 4.45
C GLY A 468 22.71 15.29 3.00
N GLN A 469 21.78 14.81 2.13
CA GLN A 469 21.66 15.28 0.75
C GLN A 469 21.36 16.80 0.73
N PHE A 470 21.95 17.53 -0.16
CA PHE A 470 21.86 19.00 -0.30
C PHE A 470 22.41 19.79 0.89
N ASP A 471 22.99 19.14 1.92
CA ASP A 471 23.53 19.75 3.13
C ASP A 471 25.07 19.67 3.15
N ARG A 472 25.68 20.17 4.20
CA ARG A 472 27.12 20.14 4.48
C ARG A 472 27.38 19.44 5.80
N PRO A 473 28.64 19.00 6.08
CA PRO A 473 29.00 18.51 7.40
C PRO A 473 28.81 19.59 8.49
N PHE A 474 28.36 19.14 9.67
CA PHE A 474 28.19 19.95 10.89
C PHE A 474 29.10 19.40 12.00
N GLU A 475 29.98 20.23 12.51
CA GLU A 475 30.90 19.89 13.59
C GLU A 475 30.42 20.45 14.93
N PRO A 476 30.69 19.81 16.07
CA PRO A 476 31.33 18.48 16.19
C PRO A 476 30.36 17.32 15.85
N PRO A 477 30.88 16.11 15.51
CA PRO A 477 30.09 14.94 15.28
C PRO A 477 29.20 14.61 16.49
N GLN A 478 27.96 14.14 16.22
CA GLN A 478 27.00 13.70 17.23
C GLN A 478 26.87 12.17 17.22
N PRO A 479 26.58 11.53 18.34
CA PRO A 479 26.31 10.09 18.36
C PRO A 479 25.23 9.72 17.32
N ILE A 480 25.40 8.59 16.66
CA ILE A 480 24.51 8.03 15.61
C ILE A 480 24.50 8.87 14.32
N LEU A 481 24.42 10.19 14.42
CA LEU A 481 24.28 11.10 13.28
C LEU A 481 25.64 11.50 12.66
N GLY A 482 26.74 11.34 13.41
CA GLY A 482 28.05 11.87 13.01
C GLY A 482 27.95 13.36 12.69
N THR A 483 28.45 13.79 11.53
CA THR A 483 28.39 15.18 11.05
C THR A 483 27.10 15.50 10.26
N VAL A 484 26.12 14.61 10.20
CA VAL A 484 24.80 14.94 9.66
C VAL A 484 24.08 15.88 10.62
N ARG A 485 23.53 16.98 10.08
CA ARG A 485 22.89 18.04 10.88
C ARG A 485 21.84 17.48 11.83
N PRO A 486 21.97 17.67 13.17
CA PRO A 486 20.97 17.23 14.13
C PRO A 486 19.69 18.07 14.05
N ARG A 487 18.57 17.48 14.45
CA ARG A 487 17.30 18.18 14.65
C ARG A 487 16.48 17.46 15.74
N PRO A 488 16.81 17.70 17.01
CA PRO A 488 16.13 17.06 18.13
C PRO A 488 14.63 17.38 18.16
N THR A 489 13.82 16.39 18.46
CA THR A 489 12.37 16.53 18.52
C THR A 489 11.91 17.44 19.65
N ASP A 490 12.54 17.35 20.82
CA ASP A 490 12.24 18.17 21.99
C ASP A 490 12.51 19.66 21.77
N GLU A 491 13.62 20.02 21.11
CA GLU A 491 13.92 21.40 20.75
C GLU A 491 12.90 21.96 19.75
N HIS A 492 12.48 21.15 18.80
CA HIS A 492 11.46 21.55 17.85
C HIS A 492 10.10 21.68 18.52
N ALA A 493 9.75 20.77 19.42
CA ALA A 493 8.50 20.80 20.17
C ALA A 493 8.33 22.06 21.01
N ARG A 494 9.42 22.61 21.59
CA ARG A 494 9.41 23.89 22.35
C ARG A 494 9.02 25.11 21.50
N ARG A 495 9.15 25.01 20.15
CA ARG A 495 8.85 26.10 19.21
C ARG A 495 7.47 25.95 18.53
N VAL A 496 6.75 24.87 18.81
CA VAL A 496 5.47 24.54 18.20
C VAL A 496 4.34 24.62 19.23
N ASP A 497 3.23 25.25 18.89
CA ASP A 497 1.99 25.10 19.66
C ASP A 497 1.44 23.67 19.49
N LEU A 498 1.93 22.76 20.34
CA LEU A 498 1.53 21.35 20.32
C LEU A 498 0.03 21.14 20.54
N LYS A 499 -0.64 22.00 21.33
CA LYS A 499 -2.09 21.89 21.56
C LYS A 499 -2.87 22.23 20.28
N ARG A 500 -2.44 23.24 19.55
CA ARG A 500 -3.04 23.63 18.27
C ARG A 500 -2.76 22.58 17.21
N LEU A 501 -1.52 22.10 17.11
CA LEU A 501 -1.13 21.01 16.20
C LEU A 501 -1.95 19.75 16.49
N GLU A 502 -2.10 19.35 17.75
CA GLU A 502 -2.87 18.18 18.15
C GLU A 502 -4.34 18.30 17.75
N ARG A 503 -4.99 19.45 17.96
CA ARG A 503 -6.36 19.69 17.49
C ARG A 503 -6.48 19.55 15.98
N HIS A 504 -5.50 20.08 15.23
CA HIS A 504 -5.47 19.97 13.76
C HIS A 504 -5.32 18.52 13.31
N VAL A 505 -4.40 17.75 13.92
CA VAL A 505 -4.13 16.35 13.58
C VAL A 505 -5.26 15.42 14.01
N LYS A 506 -5.86 15.67 15.16
CA LYS A 506 -6.97 14.84 15.71
C LYS A 506 -8.33 15.18 15.14
N ARG A 507 -8.44 16.13 14.18
CA ARG A 507 -9.70 16.34 13.48
C ARG A 507 -10.16 15.06 12.78
N PRO A 508 -11.45 14.83 12.58
CA PRO A 508 -11.91 13.66 11.85
C PRO A 508 -11.27 13.59 10.45
N ALA A 509 -10.86 12.39 10.04
CA ALA A 509 -10.38 12.16 8.66
C ALA A 509 -11.52 12.19 7.63
N GLY A 510 -12.76 12.15 8.07
CA GLY A 510 -14.00 12.30 7.31
C GLY A 510 -14.85 13.46 7.82
N ALA A 511 -16.10 13.53 7.39
CA ALA A 511 -17.05 14.59 7.79
C ALA A 511 -17.28 14.64 9.31
N ARG A 512 -17.24 13.48 9.97
CA ARG A 512 -17.33 13.34 11.42
C ARG A 512 -16.58 12.10 11.92
N ARG A 513 -16.36 12.03 13.22
CA ARG A 513 -15.89 10.81 13.86
C ARG A 513 -17.05 9.81 13.97
N TRP A 514 -16.83 8.58 13.55
CA TRP A 514 -17.81 7.52 13.67
C TRP A 514 -17.57 6.72 14.95
N ARG A 515 -18.68 6.25 15.53
CA ARG A 515 -18.68 5.19 16.55
C ARG A 515 -18.97 3.87 15.85
N VAL A 516 -18.04 2.93 15.99
CA VAL A 516 -18.09 1.63 15.29
C VAL A 516 -18.12 0.52 16.34
N ALA A 517 -19.12 -0.35 16.25
CA ALA A 517 -19.15 -1.57 17.03
C ALA A 517 -18.56 -2.74 16.22
N VAL A 518 -17.72 -3.55 16.86
CA VAL A 518 -17.20 -4.80 16.30
C VAL A 518 -17.67 -5.96 17.17
N VAL A 519 -18.51 -6.83 16.64
CA VAL A 519 -19.04 -8.00 17.34
C VAL A 519 -18.21 -9.23 16.97
N GLY A 520 -17.46 -9.73 17.95
CA GLY A 520 -16.48 -10.80 17.81
C GLY A 520 -15.03 -10.30 17.72
N ALA A 521 -14.26 -10.56 18.78
CA ALA A 521 -12.84 -10.22 18.90
C ALA A 521 -11.92 -11.32 18.32
N GLY A 522 -12.27 -11.90 17.16
CA GLY A 522 -11.38 -12.73 16.35
C GLY A 522 -10.40 -11.87 15.55
N LEU A 523 -9.41 -12.48 14.89
CA LEU A 523 -8.34 -11.73 14.21
C LEU A 523 -8.86 -10.75 13.15
N ALA A 524 -9.89 -11.10 12.37
CA ALA A 524 -10.46 -10.21 11.37
C ALA A 524 -11.12 -8.97 12.02
N GLY A 525 -11.93 -9.18 13.06
CA GLY A 525 -12.58 -8.10 13.81
C GLY A 525 -11.57 -7.18 14.51
N LEU A 526 -10.54 -7.77 15.14
CA LEU A 526 -9.46 -7.03 15.79
C LEU A 526 -8.65 -6.20 14.79
N HIS A 527 -8.34 -6.75 13.62
CA HIS A 527 -7.59 -6.03 12.58
C HIS A 527 -8.41 -4.87 12.00
N ALA A 528 -9.72 -5.10 11.72
CA ALA A 528 -10.62 -4.03 11.28
C ALA A 528 -10.74 -2.92 12.34
N ALA A 529 -10.94 -3.29 13.61
CA ALA A 529 -11.02 -2.36 14.74
C ALA A 529 -9.76 -1.51 14.86
N ARG A 530 -8.59 -2.12 14.72
CA ARG A 530 -7.29 -1.44 14.79
C ARG A 530 -7.15 -0.39 13.67
N ILE A 531 -7.43 -0.77 12.43
CA ILE A 531 -7.35 0.13 11.28
C ILE A 531 -8.29 1.34 11.48
N LEU A 532 -9.52 1.12 11.89
CA LEU A 532 -10.49 2.20 12.10
C LEU A 532 -10.10 3.12 13.26
N SER A 533 -9.58 2.56 14.36
CA SER A 533 -9.07 3.33 15.50
C SER A 533 -7.86 4.18 15.12
N ASP A 534 -6.92 3.65 14.32
CA ASP A 534 -5.74 4.38 13.84
C ASP A 534 -6.15 5.58 12.94
N HIS A 535 -7.25 5.45 12.18
CA HIS A 535 -7.86 6.56 11.42
C HIS A 535 -8.66 7.54 12.29
N GLY A 536 -8.73 7.31 13.60
CA GLY A 536 -9.33 8.25 14.57
C GLY A 536 -10.81 8.05 14.84
N HIS A 537 -11.40 6.91 14.44
CA HIS A 537 -12.77 6.55 14.79
C HIS A 537 -12.85 5.96 16.21
N GLU A 538 -14.01 6.04 16.84
CA GLU A 538 -14.28 5.40 18.12
C GLU A 538 -14.74 3.97 17.88
N VAL A 539 -13.98 2.99 18.40
CA VAL A 539 -14.25 1.58 18.15
C VAL A 539 -14.43 0.83 19.45
N GLU A 540 -15.56 0.15 19.57
CA GLU A 540 -15.88 -0.72 20.70
C GLU A 540 -16.05 -2.17 20.23
N LEU A 541 -15.32 -3.09 20.86
CA LEU A 541 -15.42 -4.51 20.56
C LEU A 541 -16.26 -5.23 21.62
N PHE A 542 -17.10 -6.17 21.17
CA PHE A 542 -17.95 -7.00 22.02
C PHE A 542 -17.65 -8.48 21.74
N ASP A 543 -17.28 -9.24 22.74
CA ASP A 543 -17.01 -10.68 22.60
C ASP A 543 -17.61 -11.51 23.75
N LYS A 544 -18.15 -12.66 23.39
CA LYS A 544 -18.68 -13.63 24.39
C LYS A 544 -17.59 -14.32 25.20
N GLY A 545 -16.36 -14.37 24.69
CA GLY A 545 -15.21 -15.01 25.32
C GLY A 545 -14.58 -14.15 26.42
N ARG A 546 -13.69 -14.77 27.19
CA ARG A 546 -12.93 -14.11 28.28
C ARG A 546 -11.78 -13.24 27.79
N GLY A 547 -11.43 -13.30 26.51
CA GLY A 547 -10.32 -12.53 25.93
C GLY A 547 -10.30 -12.61 24.41
N PRO A 548 -9.49 -11.72 23.77
CA PRO A 548 -9.41 -11.60 22.32
C PRO A 548 -8.66 -12.76 21.65
N GLY A 549 -8.92 -12.97 20.35
CA GLY A 549 -8.21 -13.89 19.46
C GLY A 549 -9.10 -14.97 18.85
N GLY A 550 -10.25 -15.30 19.46
CA GLY A 550 -11.15 -16.33 18.91
C GLY A 550 -10.45 -17.68 18.73
N ARG A 551 -10.35 -18.20 17.51
CA ARG A 551 -9.73 -19.50 17.20
C ARG A 551 -8.19 -19.56 17.32
N VAL A 552 -7.51 -18.48 17.66
CA VAL A 552 -6.11 -18.49 18.09
C VAL A 552 -5.95 -18.61 19.61
N ALA A 553 -6.96 -19.16 20.28
CA ALA A 553 -6.99 -19.33 21.71
C ALA A 553 -5.96 -20.37 22.20
N THR A 554 -5.39 -20.11 23.37
CA THR A 554 -4.54 -21.04 24.11
C THR A 554 -5.26 -21.46 25.38
N ARG A 555 -5.41 -22.75 25.61
CA ARG A 555 -5.89 -23.30 26.88
C ARG A 555 -4.73 -23.32 27.90
N ARG A 556 -4.97 -22.77 29.05
CA ARG A 556 -4.04 -22.79 30.19
C ARG A 556 -4.72 -23.50 31.34
N ILE A 557 -4.14 -24.60 31.79
CA ILE A 557 -4.57 -25.37 32.97
C ILE A 557 -3.72 -24.93 34.13
N GLU A 558 -2.40 -25.09 34.01
CA GLU A 558 -1.36 -24.70 34.96
C GLU A 558 -0.21 -23.99 34.19
N GLU A 559 0.80 -23.54 34.91
CA GLU A 559 1.95 -22.86 34.27
C GLU A 559 2.67 -23.76 33.26
N ALA A 560 2.82 -25.06 33.58
CA ALA A 560 3.46 -26.06 32.72
C ALA A 560 2.50 -26.71 31.70
N LEU A 561 1.20 -26.58 31.85
CA LEU A 561 0.16 -27.20 31.02
C LEU A 561 -0.54 -26.12 30.20
N GLN A 562 -0.03 -25.89 29.00
CA GLN A 562 -0.59 -24.93 28.05
C GLN A 562 -0.70 -25.57 26.66
N PHE A 563 -1.79 -25.31 25.94
CA PHE A 563 -2.08 -25.89 24.65
C PHE A 563 -2.67 -24.85 23.70
N ASP A 564 -2.06 -24.69 22.53
CA ASP A 564 -2.65 -23.93 21.42
C ASP A 564 -3.64 -24.85 20.69
N HIS A 565 -4.83 -25.00 21.26
CA HIS A 565 -5.82 -26.00 20.83
C HIS A 565 -6.67 -25.59 19.61
N GLY A 566 -6.52 -24.35 19.13
CA GLY A 566 -7.07 -23.84 17.88
C GLY A 566 -6.03 -23.82 16.77
N ALA A 567 -5.75 -22.64 16.19
CA ALA A 567 -4.70 -22.49 15.18
C ALA A 567 -3.33 -22.85 15.76
N GLN A 568 -2.61 -23.75 15.08
CA GLN A 568 -1.34 -24.28 15.54
C GLN A 568 -0.14 -23.45 15.15
N TYR A 569 -0.22 -22.87 13.97
CA TYR A 569 0.75 -21.98 13.34
C TYR A 569 0.02 -21.15 12.27
N PHE A 570 0.73 -20.21 11.66
CA PHE A 570 0.23 -19.50 10.49
C PHE A 570 1.34 -19.23 9.47
N THR A 571 0.92 -18.87 8.28
CA THR A 571 1.77 -18.43 7.19
C THR A 571 1.26 -17.09 6.67
N ILE A 572 2.17 -16.22 6.23
CA ILE A 572 1.84 -14.98 5.53
C ILE A 572 2.59 -14.98 4.21
N ARG A 573 1.85 -14.87 3.11
CA ARG A 573 2.35 -14.82 1.73
C ARG A 573 1.96 -13.52 1.04
N ASP A 574 0.83 -12.94 1.48
CA ASP A 574 0.33 -11.70 0.89
C ASP A 574 1.21 -10.51 1.28
N ARG A 575 1.69 -9.79 0.25
CA ARG A 575 2.59 -8.63 0.41
C ARG A 575 2.04 -7.54 1.32
N ARG A 576 0.71 -7.41 1.41
CA ARG A 576 0.02 -6.40 2.24
C ARG A 576 0.24 -6.61 3.74
N LEU A 577 0.49 -7.86 4.17
CA LEU A 577 0.69 -8.24 5.57
C LEU A 577 2.17 -8.46 5.96
N VAL A 578 3.09 -8.52 4.99
CA VAL A 578 4.51 -8.81 5.25
C VAL A 578 5.15 -7.81 6.22
N ARG A 579 4.81 -6.52 6.09
CA ARG A 579 5.31 -5.46 7.00
C ARG A 579 4.89 -5.70 8.44
N LEU A 580 3.63 -6.09 8.66
CA LEU A 580 3.10 -6.41 9.99
C LEU A 580 3.80 -7.64 10.57
N LEU A 581 3.95 -8.71 9.78
CA LEU A 581 4.66 -9.92 10.20
C LEU A 581 6.10 -9.61 10.64
N GLN A 582 6.83 -8.84 9.84
CA GLN A 582 8.21 -8.45 10.16
C GLN A 582 8.26 -7.59 11.43
N SER A 583 7.31 -6.69 11.60
CA SER A 583 7.19 -5.86 12.81
C SER A 583 6.87 -6.70 14.04
N TRP A 584 5.91 -7.62 13.96
CA TRP A 584 5.58 -8.53 15.06
C TRP A 584 6.75 -9.43 15.44
N HIS A 585 7.52 -9.89 14.45
CA HIS A 585 8.75 -10.66 14.71
C HIS A 585 9.81 -9.80 15.41
N GLN A 586 10.03 -8.57 14.97
CA GLN A 586 10.96 -7.63 15.60
C GLN A 586 10.58 -7.32 17.05
N MET A 587 9.27 -7.21 17.34
CA MET A 587 8.75 -6.98 18.69
C MET A 587 8.67 -8.25 19.58
N GLY A 588 9.02 -9.42 19.03
CA GLY A 588 8.92 -10.69 19.75
C GLY A 588 7.48 -11.18 19.97
N VAL A 589 6.49 -10.61 19.26
CA VAL A 589 5.08 -11.06 19.27
C VAL A 589 4.91 -12.38 18.56
N VAL A 590 5.71 -12.60 17.51
CA VAL A 590 5.76 -13.86 16.75
C VAL A 590 7.19 -14.32 16.53
N ALA A 591 7.36 -15.64 16.34
CA ALA A 591 8.64 -16.23 15.97
C ALA A 591 8.43 -17.33 14.93
N PRO A 592 9.46 -17.67 14.12
CA PRO A 592 9.42 -18.84 13.27
C PRO A 592 9.32 -20.12 14.11
N TRP A 593 8.48 -21.06 13.67
CA TRP A 593 8.46 -22.41 14.21
C TRP A 593 9.31 -23.31 13.31
N GLU A 594 10.47 -23.70 13.81
CA GLU A 594 11.45 -24.51 13.09
C GLU A 594 11.21 -26.02 13.27
N GLY A 595 10.06 -26.41 13.86
CA GLY A 595 9.68 -27.79 14.06
C GLY A 595 9.63 -28.58 12.74
N LYS A 596 10.10 -29.83 12.79
CA LYS A 596 10.07 -30.74 11.66
C LYS A 596 8.64 -31.21 11.39
N ILE A 597 8.10 -30.84 10.23
CA ILE A 597 6.73 -31.17 9.84
C ILE A 597 6.75 -32.21 8.74
N VAL A 598 5.94 -33.26 8.91
CA VAL A 598 5.85 -34.40 8.00
C VAL A 598 4.40 -34.66 7.53
N SER A 599 4.28 -35.50 6.53
CA SER A 599 3.01 -36.13 6.13
C SER A 599 3.10 -37.63 6.37
N ILE A 600 2.13 -38.19 7.10
CA ILE A 600 1.97 -39.62 7.31
C ILE A 600 0.96 -40.13 6.31
N GLN A 601 1.41 -40.99 5.40
CA GLN A 601 0.56 -41.52 4.33
C GLN A 601 -0.38 -42.61 4.89
N THR A 602 -1.36 -43.02 4.07
CA THR A 602 -2.32 -44.09 4.46
C THR A 602 -1.66 -45.40 4.87
N ASP A 603 -0.54 -45.74 4.24
CA ASP A 603 0.24 -46.95 4.57
C ASP A 603 1.16 -46.79 5.78
N GLY A 604 1.21 -45.63 6.41
CA GLY A 604 2.11 -45.32 7.53
C GLY A 604 3.46 -44.71 7.13
N THR A 605 3.76 -44.63 5.86
CA THR A 605 4.99 -43.99 5.37
C THR A 605 5.06 -42.52 5.78
N VAL A 606 6.19 -42.12 6.39
CA VAL A 606 6.45 -40.72 6.79
C VAL A 606 7.28 -40.02 5.71
N THR A 607 6.71 -38.95 5.14
CA THR A 607 7.36 -38.14 4.11
C THR A 607 7.50 -36.69 4.57
N PRO A 608 8.61 -36.00 4.23
CA PRO A 608 8.75 -34.59 4.55
C PRO A 608 7.70 -33.75 3.78
N THR A 609 7.20 -32.68 4.41
CA THR A 609 6.38 -31.69 3.70
C THR A 609 7.27 -30.72 2.93
N GLU A 610 6.69 -30.03 1.94
CA GLU A 610 7.42 -28.94 1.25
C GLU A 610 7.92 -27.90 2.26
N PRO A 611 9.14 -27.38 2.06
CA PRO A 611 9.68 -26.32 2.91
C PRO A 611 8.78 -25.08 2.90
N MET A 612 8.35 -24.67 4.08
CA MET A 612 7.47 -23.52 4.26
C MET A 612 7.80 -22.84 5.59
N GLN A 613 7.93 -21.52 5.56
CA GLN A 613 8.10 -20.75 6.79
C GLN A 613 6.78 -20.71 7.56
N ARG A 614 6.76 -21.32 8.73
CA ARG A 614 5.64 -21.32 9.67
C ARG A 614 5.93 -20.37 10.83
N TRP A 615 4.91 -19.66 11.29
CA TRP A 615 5.01 -18.68 12.36
C TRP A 615 4.11 -19.07 13.51
N VAL A 616 4.54 -18.79 14.73
CA VAL A 616 3.75 -18.92 15.94
C VAL A 616 3.82 -17.64 16.75
N ALA A 617 2.73 -17.28 17.42
CA ALA A 617 2.79 -16.17 18.37
C ALA A 617 3.49 -16.60 19.67
N VAL A 618 4.18 -15.68 20.31
CA VAL A 618 5.04 -15.92 21.50
C VAL A 618 4.51 -15.10 22.67
N PRO A 619 4.42 -15.68 23.88
CA PRO A 619 4.78 -17.04 24.27
C PRO A 619 3.69 -18.09 23.95
N ARG A 620 2.60 -17.74 23.29
CA ARG A 620 1.45 -18.60 22.92
C ARG A 620 0.60 -17.95 21.84
N MET A 621 -0.20 -18.75 21.11
CA MET A 621 -0.97 -18.24 19.95
C MET A 621 -1.93 -17.11 20.32
N SER A 622 -2.54 -17.13 21.50
CA SER A 622 -3.43 -16.06 21.96
C SER A 622 -2.76 -14.69 22.14
N GLN A 623 -1.43 -14.61 22.11
CA GLN A 623 -0.70 -13.33 22.23
C GLN A 623 -0.93 -12.41 21.02
N LEU A 624 -1.09 -12.97 19.81
CA LEU A 624 -1.38 -12.15 18.64
C LEU A 624 -2.73 -11.42 18.77
N GLY A 625 -3.76 -12.11 19.27
CA GLY A 625 -5.06 -11.46 19.54
C GLY A 625 -4.97 -10.35 20.60
N ARG A 626 -4.15 -10.55 21.63
CA ARG A 626 -3.91 -9.54 22.67
C ARG A 626 -3.17 -8.33 22.12
N HIS A 627 -2.13 -8.55 21.30
CA HIS A 627 -1.37 -7.48 20.65
C HIS A 627 -2.28 -6.62 19.77
N LEU A 628 -3.12 -7.24 18.94
CA LEU A 628 -4.07 -6.51 18.10
C LEU A 628 -5.15 -5.75 18.91
N ALA A 629 -5.51 -6.24 20.09
CA ALA A 629 -6.48 -5.61 20.98
C ALA A 629 -5.89 -4.49 21.85
N GLU A 630 -4.58 -4.32 21.90
CA GLU A 630 -3.92 -3.35 22.78
C GLU A 630 -4.41 -1.93 22.53
N GLY A 631 -4.89 -1.25 23.58
CA GLY A 631 -5.45 0.10 23.52
C GLY A 631 -6.82 0.22 22.81
N LEU A 632 -7.47 -0.90 22.46
CA LEU A 632 -8.87 -0.93 22.00
C LEU A 632 -9.83 -1.18 23.19
N GLN A 633 -11.01 -0.61 23.13
CA GLN A 633 -12.06 -0.84 24.12
C GLN A 633 -12.74 -2.19 23.86
N LEU A 634 -12.47 -3.18 24.71
CA LEU A 634 -13.01 -4.54 24.58
C LEU A 634 -13.97 -4.86 25.74
N HIS A 635 -15.23 -5.13 25.41
CA HIS A 635 -16.26 -5.67 26.31
C HIS A 635 -16.22 -7.20 26.22
N ALA A 636 -15.38 -7.84 27.05
CA ALA A 636 -15.32 -9.29 27.14
C ALA A 636 -16.52 -9.85 27.91
N GLN A 637 -16.85 -11.14 27.68
CA GLN A 637 -17.99 -11.82 28.28
C GLN A 637 -19.33 -11.09 28.03
N THR A 638 -19.44 -10.38 26.92
CA THR A 638 -20.61 -9.59 26.52
C THR A 638 -21.15 -10.15 25.19
N PRO A 639 -21.91 -11.25 25.23
CA PRO A 639 -22.50 -11.83 24.02
C PRO A 639 -23.62 -10.91 23.51
N ILE A 640 -23.50 -10.44 22.28
CA ILE A 640 -24.56 -9.67 21.61
C ILE A 640 -25.65 -10.64 21.14
N SER A 641 -26.90 -10.31 21.45
CA SER A 641 -28.10 -11.08 21.10
C SER A 641 -28.88 -10.46 19.94
N GLN A 642 -28.78 -9.14 19.72
CA GLN A 642 -29.51 -8.45 18.67
C GLN A 642 -28.72 -7.22 18.16
N VAL A 643 -28.85 -6.98 16.86
CA VAL A 643 -28.46 -5.73 16.17
C VAL A 643 -29.76 -5.10 15.62
N VAL A 644 -30.06 -3.89 16.04
CA VAL A 644 -31.30 -3.20 15.71
C VAL A 644 -30.98 -1.87 15.02
N ALA A 645 -31.33 -1.73 13.74
CA ALA A 645 -31.23 -0.44 13.05
C ALA A 645 -32.24 0.56 13.60
N GLN A 646 -31.84 1.82 13.68
CA GLN A 646 -32.69 2.97 14.03
C GLN A 646 -32.96 3.84 12.78
N ASP A 647 -33.84 4.81 12.90
CA ASP A 647 -34.34 5.61 11.78
C ASP A 647 -33.29 6.55 11.17
N ASP A 648 -32.21 6.85 11.88
CA ASP A 648 -31.15 7.79 11.49
C ASP A 648 -29.87 7.11 10.98
N MET A 649 -29.98 5.91 10.40
CA MET A 649 -28.88 5.05 9.96
C MET A 649 -27.94 4.56 11.07
N GLN A 650 -28.28 4.79 12.34
CA GLN A 650 -27.53 4.28 13.45
C GLN A 650 -28.06 2.91 13.90
N SER A 651 -27.28 2.20 14.68
CA SER A 651 -27.64 0.88 15.19
C SER A 651 -27.42 0.77 16.69
N MET A 652 -28.33 0.06 17.36
CA MET A 652 -28.16 -0.36 18.76
C MET A 652 -27.79 -1.84 18.82
N LEU A 653 -26.89 -2.18 19.72
CA LEU A 653 -26.64 -3.57 20.10
C LEU A 653 -27.39 -3.86 21.41
N ILE A 654 -27.96 -5.06 21.49
CA ILE A 654 -28.55 -5.59 22.72
C ILE A 654 -27.76 -6.83 23.12
N ASP A 655 -27.25 -6.88 24.32
CA ASP A 655 -26.49 -8.02 24.78
C ASP A 655 -27.39 -9.15 25.34
N GLY A 656 -26.77 -10.26 25.80
CA GLY A 656 -27.49 -11.40 26.36
C GLY A 656 -28.19 -11.15 27.68
N LYS A 657 -27.91 -10.02 28.33
CA LYS A 657 -28.57 -9.58 29.58
C LYS A 657 -29.73 -8.61 29.32
N GLY A 658 -29.83 -8.11 28.07
CA GLY A 658 -30.78 -7.09 27.65
C GLY A 658 -30.25 -5.67 27.75
N ASP A 659 -28.98 -5.46 28.11
CA ASP A 659 -28.36 -4.13 28.14
C ASP A 659 -28.16 -3.60 26.73
N ARG A 660 -28.35 -2.28 26.56
CA ARG A 660 -28.29 -1.58 25.29
C ARG A 660 -26.97 -0.83 25.16
N HIS A 661 -26.27 -1.04 24.03
CA HIS A 661 -25.01 -0.38 23.70
C HIS A 661 -25.15 0.41 22.40
N GLY A 662 -24.63 1.64 22.36
CA GLY A 662 -24.69 2.51 21.19
C GLY A 662 -25.27 3.90 21.50
N PRO A 663 -25.78 4.65 20.51
CA PRO A 663 -25.89 4.23 19.10
C PRO A 663 -24.54 4.18 18.38
N PHE A 664 -24.43 3.30 17.38
CA PHE A 664 -23.26 3.12 16.51
C PHE A 664 -23.59 3.49 15.06
N ASP A 665 -22.63 4.13 14.39
CA ASP A 665 -22.74 4.49 12.97
C ASP A 665 -22.46 3.30 12.04
N ALA A 666 -21.69 2.31 12.52
CA ALA A 666 -21.46 1.06 11.82
C ALA A 666 -21.35 -0.12 12.79
N VAL A 667 -21.79 -1.30 12.35
CA VAL A 667 -21.66 -2.56 13.06
C VAL A 667 -20.94 -3.58 12.19
N LEU A 668 -19.80 -4.07 12.67
CA LEU A 668 -18.96 -5.05 11.99
C LEU A 668 -19.06 -6.40 12.69
N LEU A 669 -19.44 -7.44 11.94
CA LEU A 669 -19.74 -8.77 12.47
C LEU A 669 -18.60 -9.73 12.11
N ASN A 670 -17.78 -10.08 13.08
CA ASN A 670 -16.72 -11.08 12.97
C ASN A 670 -17.13 -12.38 13.66
N LEU A 671 -18.16 -13.01 13.14
CA LEU A 671 -18.79 -14.20 13.68
C LEU A 671 -18.87 -15.31 12.63
N PRO A 672 -19.06 -16.58 13.01
CA PRO A 672 -19.44 -17.64 12.10
C PRO A 672 -20.73 -17.28 11.32
N PRO A 673 -20.82 -17.53 10.00
CA PRO A 673 -21.97 -17.13 9.16
C PRO A 673 -23.33 -17.48 9.74
N ARG A 674 -23.49 -18.71 10.26
CA ARG A 674 -24.75 -19.19 10.88
C ARG A 674 -25.14 -18.42 12.15
N GLN A 675 -24.22 -17.72 12.79
CA GLN A 675 -24.50 -16.91 13.99
C GLN A 675 -24.89 -15.47 13.66
N ILE A 676 -24.65 -14.99 12.44
CA ILE A 676 -24.91 -13.60 12.05
C ILE A 676 -26.41 -13.38 11.80
N GLY A 677 -27.04 -14.19 10.97
CA GLY A 677 -28.46 -14.01 10.59
C GLY A 677 -29.41 -13.83 11.79
N PRO A 678 -29.36 -14.69 12.82
CA PRO A 678 -30.22 -14.56 13.99
C PRO A 678 -30.07 -13.26 14.80
N LEU A 679 -28.91 -12.58 14.69
CA LEU A 679 -28.68 -11.32 15.38
C LEU A 679 -29.37 -10.14 14.69
N LEU A 680 -29.51 -10.19 13.36
CA LEU A 680 -30.03 -9.08 12.57
C LEU A 680 -31.55 -9.07 12.62
N LYS A 681 -32.13 -7.96 13.08
CA LYS A 681 -33.60 -7.82 13.16
C LYS A 681 -34.23 -7.23 11.89
N GLN A 682 -33.42 -6.65 11.03
CA GLN A 682 -33.81 -6.13 9.71
C GLN A 682 -32.98 -6.82 8.62
N PRO A 683 -33.51 -6.92 7.38
CA PRO A 683 -32.79 -7.49 6.25
C PRO A 683 -31.60 -6.59 5.85
N CYS A 684 -30.53 -7.19 5.35
CA CYS A 684 -29.41 -6.51 4.70
C CYS A 684 -29.07 -7.19 3.37
N GLN A 685 -28.38 -6.46 2.48
CA GLN A 685 -28.14 -6.86 1.09
C GLN A 685 -27.38 -8.19 0.94
N TRP A 686 -26.48 -8.49 1.89
CA TRP A 686 -25.58 -9.66 1.80
C TRP A 686 -26.03 -10.86 2.64
N LEU A 687 -27.18 -10.79 3.33
CA LEU A 687 -27.60 -11.84 4.26
C LEU A 687 -27.72 -13.22 3.57
N GLY A 688 -28.28 -13.26 2.35
CA GLY A 688 -28.42 -14.50 1.58
C GLY A 688 -27.08 -15.13 1.14
N MET A 689 -26.01 -14.33 1.07
CA MET A 689 -24.68 -14.88 0.73
C MET A 689 -24.11 -15.76 1.85
N LEU A 690 -24.51 -15.56 3.11
CA LEU A 690 -24.04 -16.35 4.23
C LEU A 690 -24.45 -17.82 4.15
N GLU A 691 -25.53 -18.14 3.40
CA GLU A 691 -26.00 -19.50 3.20
C GLU A 691 -25.09 -20.32 2.26
N GLN A 692 -24.26 -19.64 1.46
CA GLN A 692 -23.33 -20.27 0.52
C GLN A 692 -22.08 -20.81 1.19
N THR A 693 -21.87 -20.53 2.48
CA THR A 693 -20.70 -21.00 3.23
C THR A 693 -21.10 -21.59 4.57
N GLN A 694 -20.36 -22.58 4.99
CA GLN A 694 -20.49 -23.18 6.31
C GLN A 694 -19.11 -23.39 6.94
N LEU A 695 -19.09 -23.47 8.26
CA LEU A 695 -17.90 -23.82 9.00
C LEU A 695 -18.04 -25.26 9.51
N LEU A 696 -17.17 -26.12 9.04
CA LEU A 696 -17.08 -27.52 9.51
C LEU A 696 -16.51 -27.56 10.94
N PRO A 697 -16.93 -28.49 11.76
CA PRO A 697 -16.40 -28.66 13.11
C PRO A 697 -15.00 -29.28 13.10
N CYS A 698 -14.31 -29.16 14.23
CA CYS A 698 -13.08 -29.88 14.53
C CYS A 698 -13.04 -30.23 16.02
N LEU A 699 -12.97 -31.49 16.34
CA LEU A 699 -12.69 -31.94 17.68
C LEU A 699 -11.17 -31.95 17.92
N ALA A 700 -10.73 -31.47 19.06
CA ALA A 700 -9.33 -31.36 19.40
C ALA A 700 -9.04 -32.11 20.71
N ALA A 701 -7.94 -32.83 20.75
CA ALA A 701 -7.43 -33.41 21.97
C ALA A 701 -6.15 -32.71 22.43
N MET A 702 -6.10 -32.34 23.68
CA MET A 702 -4.93 -31.78 24.38
C MET A 702 -4.36 -32.88 25.27
N VAL A 703 -3.13 -33.27 25.02
CA VAL A 703 -2.47 -34.41 25.68
C VAL A 703 -1.12 -33.96 26.23
N ALA A 704 -0.80 -34.36 27.46
CA ALA A 704 0.53 -34.13 28.01
C ALA A 704 1.12 -35.43 28.58
N PHE A 705 2.45 -35.54 28.37
CA PHE A 705 3.26 -36.65 28.89
C PHE A 705 4.27 -36.11 29.89
N ALA A 706 4.66 -36.98 30.88
CA ALA A 706 5.62 -36.60 31.91
C ALA A 706 7.01 -36.30 31.32
N GLU A 707 7.40 -37.06 30.29
CA GLU A 707 8.67 -36.94 29.59
C GLU A 707 8.47 -36.93 28.07
N PRO A 708 9.36 -36.28 27.31
CA PRO A 708 9.33 -36.27 25.84
C PRO A 708 9.52 -37.70 25.31
N PHE A 709 8.76 -38.09 24.28
CA PHE A 709 8.99 -39.31 23.52
C PHE A 709 9.37 -38.98 22.08
N GLU A 710 10.20 -39.80 21.51
CA GLU A 710 10.82 -39.51 20.20
C GLU A 710 9.94 -39.95 19.04
N THR A 711 9.43 -38.99 18.28
CA THR A 711 8.72 -39.22 17.01
C THR A 711 9.58 -38.93 15.79
N GLY A 712 10.72 -38.24 15.97
CA GLY A 712 11.57 -37.76 14.88
C GLY A 712 10.97 -36.57 14.11
N TRP A 713 9.80 -36.02 14.57
CA TRP A 713 9.11 -34.86 14.00
C TRP A 713 8.30 -34.13 15.07
N ASP A 714 7.91 -32.86 14.82
CA ASP A 714 7.18 -31.99 15.74
C ASP A 714 5.74 -31.73 15.31
N GLY A 715 5.41 -32.05 14.07
CA GLY A 715 4.04 -31.99 13.56
C GLY A 715 3.83 -32.92 12.38
N ALA A 716 2.61 -33.45 12.26
CA ALA A 716 2.27 -34.36 11.17
C ALA A 716 0.86 -34.12 10.62
N PHE A 717 0.77 -34.02 9.30
CA PHE A 717 -0.49 -34.23 8.58
C PHE A 717 -0.69 -35.72 8.40
N VAL A 718 -1.86 -36.24 8.77
CA VAL A 718 -2.18 -37.66 8.64
C VAL A 718 -3.25 -37.83 7.56
N GLN A 719 -2.94 -38.62 6.53
CA GLN A 719 -3.86 -38.85 5.40
C GLN A 719 -4.91 -39.89 5.76
N GLU A 720 -6.18 -39.62 5.32
CA GLU A 720 -7.33 -40.54 5.45
C GLU A 720 -7.45 -41.19 6.82
N HIS A 721 -7.43 -40.40 7.89
CA HIS A 721 -7.40 -40.85 9.25
C HIS A 721 -8.26 -39.97 10.16
N PRO A 722 -8.89 -40.50 11.22
CA PRO A 722 -9.66 -39.71 12.19
C PRO A 722 -8.88 -38.55 12.82
N VAL A 723 -7.57 -38.72 13.05
CA VAL A 723 -6.65 -37.66 13.44
C VAL A 723 -6.05 -37.08 12.16
N ARG A 724 -6.36 -35.84 11.85
CA ARG A 724 -5.89 -35.15 10.62
C ARG A 724 -4.60 -34.41 10.80
N TRP A 725 -4.36 -33.88 11.97
CA TRP A 725 -3.18 -33.09 12.32
C TRP A 725 -2.75 -33.40 13.75
N VAL A 726 -1.43 -33.49 13.95
CA VAL A 726 -0.80 -33.63 15.26
C VAL A 726 0.32 -32.61 15.38
N ALA A 727 0.44 -31.96 16.54
CA ALA A 727 1.54 -31.06 16.82
C ALA A 727 2.06 -31.19 18.23
N ARG A 728 3.38 -31.27 18.39
CA ARG A 728 4.08 -31.12 19.67
C ARG A 728 4.08 -29.65 20.05
N ASP A 729 3.17 -29.24 20.90
CA ASP A 729 2.99 -27.83 21.29
C ASP A 729 4.22 -27.31 22.05
N SER A 730 4.83 -28.15 22.87
CA SER A 730 6.07 -27.87 23.60
C SER A 730 7.30 -27.63 22.73
N SER A 731 7.30 -28.00 21.43
CA SER A 731 8.38 -27.69 20.48
C SER A 731 8.38 -26.24 19.99
N LYS A 732 7.24 -25.54 20.13
CA LYS A 732 7.08 -24.15 19.68
C LYS A 732 7.84 -23.18 20.57
N VAL A 733 8.27 -22.05 19.99
CA VAL A 733 9.01 -21.01 20.70
C VAL A 733 8.18 -20.41 21.84
N GLY A 734 8.79 -20.27 23.03
CA GLY A 734 8.17 -19.66 24.21
C GLY A 734 7.18 -20.54 24.97
N ARG A 735 6.96 -21.83 24.56
CA ARG A 735 6.12 -22.77 25.33
C ARG A 735 6.91 -23.39 26.48
N PRO A 736 6.24 -23.75 27.59
CA PRO A 736 6.85 -24.51 28.68
C PRO A 736 7.40 -25.86 28.17
N LYS A 737 8.59 -26.27 28.61
CA LYS A 737 9.26 -27.52 28.21
C LYS A 737 9.35 -28.56 29.32
N LYS A 738 8.69 -28.30 30.46
CA LYS A 738 8.72 -29.22 31.59
C LYS A 738 7.93 -30.51 31.34
N LEU A 739 6.89 -30.40 30.52
CA LEU A 739 6.03 -31.49 30.10
C LEU A 739 6.01 -31.54 28.55
N ASP A 740 5.81 -32.74 28.00
CA ASP A 740 5.66 -32.88 26.54
C ASP A 740 4.18 -32.74 26.16
N CYS A 741 3.79 -31.56 25.70
CA CYS A 741 2.43 -31.20 25.37
C CYS A 741 2.15 -31.38 23.88
N TRP A 742 1.06 -32.05 23.54
CA TRP A 742 0.62 -32.35 22.19
C TRP A 742 -0.82 -31.91 21.95
N VAL A 743 -1.13 -31.53 20.74
CA VAL A 743 -2.49 -31.21 20.26
C VAL A 743 -2.79 -32.05 19.03
N LEU A 744 -3.91 -32.78 19.09
CA LEU A 744 -4.45 -33.55 17.98
C LEU A 744 -5.71 -32.88 17.47
N HIS A 745 -5.82 -32.70 16.16
CA HIS A 745 -7.05 -32.21 15.50
C HIS A 745 -7.66 -33.36 14.68
N ALA A 746 -8.93 -33.58 14.91
CA ALA A 746 -9.68 -34.55 14.16
C ALA A 746 -9.97 -34.12 12.73
N ASP A 747 -10.22 -35.12 11.86
CA ASP A 747 -10.80 -34.88 10.53
C ASP A 747 -12.20 -34.25 10.66
N ALA A 748 -12.59 -33.49 9.65
CA ALA A 748 -13.87 -32.78 9.68
C ALA A 748 -15.08 -33.73 9.65
N ASN A 749 -15.05 -34.78 8.85
CA ASN A 749 -16.17 -35.75 8.75
C ASN A 749 -16.28 -36.51 10.05
N TRP A 750 -15.15 -37.01 10.59
CA TRP A 750 -15.13 -37.64 11.90
C TRP A 750 -15.68 -36.71 13.00
N SER A 751 -15.33 -35.41 12.95
CA SER A 751 -15.82 -34.42 13.89
C SER A 751 -17.33 -34.14 13.75
N ILE A 752 -17.91 -34.28 12.55
CA ILE A 752 -19.37 -34.18 12.32
C ILE A 752 -20.08 -35.33 13.01
N ASP A 753 -19.59 -36.56 12.82
CA ASP A 753 -20.23 -37.78 13.34
C ASP A 753 -20.18 -37.83 14.88
N HIS A 754 -19.14 -37.26 15.51
CA HIS A 754 -18.90 -37.26 16.95
C HIS A 754 -19.19 -35.91 17.63
N LEU A 755 -19.84 -34.96 16.92
CA LEU A 755 -19.94 -33.55 17.35
C LEU A 755 -20.65 -33.37 18.71
N GLU A 756 -21.62 -34.17 19.02
CA GLU A 756 -22.41 -34.04 20.23
C GLU A 756 -21.96 -34.97 21.36
N GLU A 757 -20.94 -35.80 21.13
CA GLU A 757 -20.32 -36.63 22.17
C GLU A 757 -19.58 -35.79 23.23
N ASP A 758 -19.31 -36.38 24.39
CA ASP A 758 -18.46 -35.71 25.38
C ASP A 758 -17.05 -35.45 24.82
N PRO A 759 -16.56 -34.21 24.85
CA PRO A 759 -15.26 -33.86 24.25
C PRO A 759 -14.09 -34.62 24.84
N ASP A 760 -14.13 -34.97 26.12
CA ASP A 760 -13.06 -35.74 26.78
C ASP A 760 -13.06 -37.21 26.34
N GLN A 761 -14.24 -37.76 26.05
CA GLN A 761 -14.37 -39.11 25.46
C GLN A 761 -13.81 -39.11 24.05
N SER A 762 -14.18 -38.12 23.21
CA SER A 762 -13.64 -37.95 21.87
C SER A 762 -12.11 -37.78 21.86
N ALA A 763 -11.57 -37.04 22.87
CA ALA A 763 -10.13 -36.87 23.01
C ALA A 763 -9.40 -38.19 23.27
N ARG A 764 -9.97 -39.06 24.12
CA ARG A 764 -9.41 -40.39 24.41
C ARG A 764 -9.50 -41.32 23.19
N GLN A 765 -10.53 -41.17 22.35
CA GLN A 765 -10.63 -41.90 21.08
C GLN A 765 -9.55 -41.43 20.10
N LEU A 766 -9.36 -40.10 19.93
CA LEU A 766 -8.33 -39.55 19.05
C LEU A 766 -6.93 -39.98 19.52
N LEU A 767 -6.68 -40.02 20.82
CA LEU A 767 -5.41 -40.50 21.36
C LEU A 767 -5.16 -41.96 21.03
N ARG A 768 -6.20 -42.81 21.11
CA ARG A 768 -6.10 -44.25 20.71
C ARG A 768 -5.77 -44.38 19.23
N TYR A 769 -6.49 -43.69 18.35
CA TYR A 769 -6.21 -43.68 16.92
C TYR A 769 -4.78 -43.23 16.60
N TRP A 770 -4.29 -42.21 17.32
CA TRP A 770 -2.91 -41.76 17.16
C TRP A 770 -1.91 -42.79 17.61
N ASN A 771 -2.13 -43.45 18.77
CA ASN A 771 -1.30 -44.54 19.27
C ASN A 771 -1.25 -45.72 18.29
N ASP A 772 -2.38 -46.16 17.78
CA ASP A 772 -2.48 -47.23 16.78
C ASP A 772 -1.72 -46.84 15.50
N ARG A 773 -1.80 -45.59 15.09
CA ARG A 773 -1.11 -45.07 13.91
C ARG A 773 0.44 -45.09 14.08
N LEU A 774 0.93 -44.97 15.29
CA LEU A 774 2.37 -45.04 15.62
C LEU A 774 2.82 -46.45 16.00
N GLY A 775 1.99 -47.46 15.83
CA GLY A 775 2.29 -48.86 16.14
C GLY A 775 2.37 -49.18 17.65
N GLY A 776 1.69 -48.40 18.50
CA GLY A 776 1.60 -48.61 19.95
C GLY A 776 2.76 -47.99 20.76
N GLY A 777 3.42 -46.97 20.26
CA GLY A 777 4.58 -46.34 20.93
C GLY A 777 4.29 -45.11 21.76
N VAL A 778 3.02 -44.70 21.92
CA VAL A 778 2.66 -43.49 22.69
C VAL A 778 2.66 -43.80 24.18
N PRO A 779 3.42 -43.05 25.01
CA PRO A 779 3.42 -43.24 26.47
C PRO A 779 2.06 -43.01 27.14
N GLU A 780 1.89 -43.46 28.36
CA GLU A 780 0.69 -43.15 29.13
C GLU A 780 0.63 -41.67 29.42
N PRO A 781 -0.45 -40.98 29.04
CA PRO A 781 -0.58 -39.52 29.24
C PRO A 781 -0.88 -39.20 30.72
N ILE A 782 -0.28 -38.14 31.25
CA ILE A 782 -0.60 -37.56 32.54
C ILE A 782 -1.82 -36.63 32.49
N PHE A 783 -2.18 -36.17 31.30
CA PHE A 783 -3.31 -35.28 31.07
C PHE A 783 -3.92 -35.52 29.69
N VAL A 784 -5.26 -35.60 29.64
CA VAL A 784 -6.06 -35.63 28.40
C VAL A 784 -7.31 -34.80 28.61
N GLN A 785 -7.52 -33.83 27.74
CA GLN A 785 -8.75 -33.02 27.72
C GLN A 785 -9.18 -32.75 26.27
N GLY A 786 -10.48 -32.82 26.04
CA GLY A 786 -11.09 -32.51 24.73
C GLY A 786 -11.52 -31.07 24.59
N HIS A 787 -11.63 -30.62 23.37
CA HIS A 787 -12.28 -29.36 23.02
C HIS A 787 -13.07 -29.48 21.73
N ARG A 788 -14.25 -28.85 21.69
CA ARG A 788 -15.15 -28.87 20.55
C ARG A 788 -15.12 -27.50 19.84
N TRP A 789 -14.49 -27.46 18.67
CA TRP A 789 -14.64 -26.34 17.74
C TRP A 789 -15.82 -26.59 16.83
N ARG A 790 -17.00 -26.08 17.18
CA ARG A 790 -18.22 -26.24 16.36
C ARG A 790 -18.15 -25.51 15.03
N TYR A 791 -17.39 -24.44 14.95
CA TYR A 791 -17.21 -23.59 13.78
C TYR A 791 -15.71 -23.37 13.52
N SER A 792 -15.08 -24.31 12.82
CA SER A 792 -13.61 -24.34 12.67
C SER A 792 -13.14 -23.96 11.26
N ILE A 793 -13.51 -24.73 10.25
CA ILE A 793 -12.94 -24.65 8.91
C ILE A 793 -14.03 -24.28 7.90
N PRO A 794 -13.91 -23.18 7.15
CA PRO A 794 -14.88 -22.84 6.11
C PRO A 794 -14.82 -23.83 4.93
N SER A 795 -16.00 -24.22 4.43
CA SER A 795 -16.12 -25.14 3.30
C SER A 795 -17.50 -24.96 2.61
N PRO A 796 -17.56 -24.40 1.39
CA PRO A 796 -16.51 -23.57 0.78
C PRO A 796 -16.33 -22.21 1.44
N SER A 797 -15.28 -21.45 1.08
CA SER A 797 -15.19 -20.02 1.34
C SER A 797 -16.07 -19.26 0.34
N LEU A 798 -16.49 -18.02 0.69
CA LEU A 798 -17.36 -17.19 -0.18
C LEU A 798 -16.67 -16.61 -1.41
N ASP A 799 -15.35 -16.69 -1.53
CA ASP A 799 -14.56 -16.06 -2.58
C ASP A 799 -14.83 -14.53 -2.70
N CYS A 800 -14.91 -13.88 -1.56
CA CYS A 800 -15.01 -12.41 -1.45
C CYS A 800 -14.07 -11.89 -0.38
N GLN A 801 -13.72 -10.60 -0.44
CA GLN A 801 -12.82 -10.04 0.58
C GLN A 801 -13.57 -9.75 1.90
N SER A 802 -14.78 -9.20 1.82
CA SER A 802 -15.66 -8.86 2.96
C SER A 802 -17.06 -8.51 2.47
N LEU A 803 -18.04 -8.46 3.37
CA LEU A 803 -19.42 -8.06 3.08
C LEU A 803 -19.70 -6.68 3.69
N TRP A 804 -20.41 -5.80 2.96
CA TRP A 804 -20.75 -4.47 3.41
C TRP A 804 -22.10 -4.01 2.83
N ASP A 805 -22.96 -3.51 3.68
CA ASP A 805 -24.23 -2.84 3.32
C ASP A 805 -24.15 -1.35 3.71
N PRO A 806 -23.90 -0.46 2.75
CA PRO A 806 -23.76 0.96 3.00
C PRO A 806 -25.06 1.61 3.52
N ALA A 807 -26.22 1.06 3.15
CA ALA A 807 -27.52 1.61 3.58
C ALA A 807 -27.81 1.34 5.06
N ARG A 808 -27.19 0.30 5.63
CA ARG A 808 -27.36 -0.06 7.04
C ARG A 808 -26.14 0.29 7.89
N GLY A 809 -24.99 0.53 7.28
CA GLY A 809 -23.72 0.60 7.99
C GLY A 809 -23.31 -0.75 8.60
N TRP A 810 -23.75 -1.89 8.01
CA TRP A 810 -23.47 -3.23 8.52
C TRP A 810 -22.51 -3.97 7.62
N GLY A 811 -21.52 -4.61 8.23
CA GLY A 811 -20.57 -5.42 7.50
C GLY A 811 -20.21 -6.71 8.20
N ALA A 812 -19.66 -7.66 7.45
CA ALA A 812 -19.18 -8.90 8.00
C ALA A 812 -17.82 -9.29 7.41
N CYS A 813 -16.96 -9.89 8.26
CA CYS A 813 -15.63 -10.34 7.89
C CYS A 813 -15.25 -11.61 8.64
N GLY A 814 -14.29 -12.34 8.09
CA GLY A 814 -13.75 -13.56 8.67
C GLY A 814 -12.94 -14.34 7.65
N ASP A 815 -12.24 -15.37 8.10
CA ASP A 815 -11.49 -16.27 7.20
C ASP A 815 -12.41 -17.00 6.20
N TRP A 816 -13.68 -17.14 6.53
CA TRP A 816 -14.71 -17.74 5.66
C TRP A 816 -15.05 -16.88 4.42
N CYS A 817 -14.62 -15.63 4.38
CA CYS A 817 -14.71 -14.80 3.19
C CYS A 817 -13.77 -15.28 2.07
N ALA A 818 -12.51 -15.62 2.39
CA ALA A 818 -11.50 -15.81 1.37
C ALA A 818 -10.77 -17.17 1.43
N SER A 819 -10.15 -17.60 2.53
CA SER A 819 -9.20 -18.72 2.46
C SER A 819 -9.15 -19.67 3.65
N GLY A 820 -9.98 -19.49 4.67
CA GLY A 820 -10.00 -20.38 5.85
C GLY A 820 -8.72 -20.36 6.69
N ARG A 821 -7.87 -19.33 6.56
CA ARG A 821 -6.57 -19.18 7.23
C ARG A 821 -6.48 -17.90 8.03
N MET A 822 -5.50 -17.80 8.92
CA MET A 822 -5.25 -16.57 9.69
C MET A 822 -4.93 -15.38 8.77
N GLU A 823 -4.17 -15.60 7.69
CA GLU A 823 -3.91 -14.59 6.66
C GLU A 823 -5.22 -14.08 6.04
N GLY A 824 -6.12 -14.97 5.64
CA GLY A 824 -7.43 -14.61 5.10
C GLY A 824 -8.30 -13.84 6.09
N ALA A 825 -8.23 -14.18 7.37
CA ALA A 825 -8.92 -13.43 8.42
C ALA A 825 -8.41 -11.98 8.52
N LEU A 826 -7.09 -11.78 8.53
CA LEU A 826 -6.48 -10.45 8.57
C LEU A 826 -6.81 -9.62 7.33
N LEU A 827 -6.72 -10.23 6.13
CA LEU A 827 -7.08 -9.58 4.87
C LEU A 827 -8.57 -9.21 4.81
N SER A 828 -9.45 -10.09 5.29
CA SER A 828 -10.89 -9.81 5.34
C SER A 828 -11.23 -8.66 6.29
N GLY A 829 -10.58 -8.60 7.45
CA GLY A 829 -10.72 -7.47 8.39
C GLY A 829 -10.22 -6.15 7.78
N MET A 830 -9.09 -6.18 7.07
CA MET A 830 -8.54 -5.04 6.35
C MET A 830 -9.50 -4.55 5.24
N ALA A 831 -10.04 -5.46 4.45
CA ALA A 831 -10.98 -5.14 3.38
C ALA A 831 -12.28 -4.52 3.93
N LEU A 832 -12.80 -5.03 5.05
CA LEU A 832 -13.99 -4.46 5.68
C LEU A 832 -13.73 -3.05 6.22
N ALA A 833 -12.59 -2.84 6.87
CA ALA A 833 -12.20 -1.50 7.33
C ALA A 833 -12.08 -0.51 6.15
N GLY A 834 -11.48 -0.93 5.04
CA GLY A 834 -11.40 -0.13 3.82
C GLY A 834 -12.78 0.24 3.25
N ARG A 835 -13.74 -0.68 3.25
CA ARG A 835 -15.13 -0.38 2.84
C ARG A 835 -15.78 0.69 3.73
N VAL A 836 -15.59 0.63 5.05
CA VAL A 836 -16.07 1.66 5.99
C VAL A 836 -15.40 3.00 5.68
N LEU A 837 -14.08 3.04 5.55
CA LEU A 837 -13.33 4.25 5.27
C LEU A 837 -13.70 4.87 3.90
N ASN A 838 -13.93 4.07 2.88
CA ASN A 838 -14.40 4.55 1.57
C ASN A 838 -15.85 5.07 1.63
N HIS A 839 -16.72 4.42 2.41
CA HIS A 839 -18.11 4.87 2.59
C HIS A 839 -18.17 6.27 3.24
N LEU A 840 -17.31 6.56 4.22
CA LEU A 840 -17.17 7.88 4.83
C LEU A 840 -16.82 9.00 3.82
N HIS A 841 -16.26 8.63 2.69
CA HIS A 841 -15.89 9.54 1.60
C HIS A 841 -16.97 9.68 0.52
N ASP A 842 -18.14 9.04 0.70
CA ASP A 842 -19.25 9.17 -0.25
C ASP A 842 -19.78 10.61 -0.23
N PRO A 843 -19.82 11.28 -1.39
CA PRO A 843 -20.33 12.66 -1.47
C PRO A 843 -21.78 12.80 -1.03
N SER A 844 -22.61 11.77 -1.19
CA SER A 844 -24.02 11.76 -0.80
C SER A 844 -24.23 11.81 0.72
N LEU A 845 -23.22 11.40 1.50
CA LEU A 845 -23.25 11.42 2.95
C LEU A 845 -22.66 12.71 3.55
N ARG A 846 -22.19 13.64 2.73
CA ARG A 846 -21.66 14.90 3.22
C ARG A 846 -22.83 15.76 3.69
N PRO A 847 -22.79 16.33 4.92
CA PRO A 847 -23.66 17.43 5.24
C PRO A 847 -23.42 18.54 4.20
N THR A 848 -24.50 19.10 3.67
CA THR A 848 -24.40 20.28 2.80
C THR A 848 -23.46 21.28 3.49
N PRO A 849 -22.36 21.73 2.87
CA PRO A 849 -21.48 22.68 3.52
C PRO A 849 -22.35 23.86 3.99
N PRO A 850 -22.19 24.29 5.23
CA PRO A 850 -22.89 25.51 5.66
C PRO A 850 -22.54 26.58 4.63
N PRO A 851 -23.50 27.45 4.24
CA PRO A 851 -23.26 28.53 3.29
C PRO A 851 -21.99 29.21 3.76
N GLN A 852 -21.00 29.33 2.86
CA GLN A 852 -19.62 29.76 3.12
C GLN A 852 -19.62 30.87 4.19
N GLN A 853 -19.46 30.48 5.44
CA GLN A 853 -19.00 31.43 6.43
C GLN A 853 -17.59 31.78 5.97
N ALA A 854 -17.45 32.93 5.37
CA ALA A 854 -16.19 33.56 5.10
C ALA A 854 -15.29 33.25 6.29
N LEU A 855 -14.14 32.67 6.02
CA LEU A 855 -13.07 32.49 7.04
C LEU A 855 -12.90 33.88 7.66
N LEU A 856 -13.56 34.12 8.78
CA LEU A 856 -13.37 35.34 9.58
C LEU A 856 -11.86 35.40 9.82
N PRO A 857 -11.24 36.55 9.56
CA PRO A 857 -9.84 36.73 9.90
C PRO A 857 -9.75 36.49 11.41
N LEU A 858 -9.12 35.40 11.79
CA LEU A 858 -8.78 35.14 13.19
C LEU A 858 -7.76 36.20 13.57
N GLN A 859 -8.21 37.21 14.34
CA GLN A 859 -7.38 38.18 15.04
C GLN A 859 -6.32 37.51 15.91
#